data_1cc6cf8492f59c512b9ef94881edbab4
#
_entry.id   1cc6cf8492f59c512b9ef94881edbab4
#
_cell.length_a   1.000
_cell.length_b   1.000
_cell.length_c   1.000
_cell.angle_alpha   90.00
_cell.angle_beta   90.00
_cell.angle_gamma   90.00
#
_symmetry.space_group_name_H-M   'P 1'
#
loop_
_entity.id
_entity.type
_entity.pdbx_description
1 polymer ?
#
loop_
_entity_poly.entity_id
_entity_poly.type
_entity_poly.pdbx_seq_one_letter_code
_entity_poly.pdbx_strand_id
1 'polypeptide(L)'
;MRKKLFAFLWMCYILGVIAIGVIFYGIFTGAIGYMPNIQQLQNPVNKFATQVFSADGKQLGTWSYSSANRVFADYGELPPALVQALIATEDVRFYDHNGIDFLALMRAIVKRGVLQQKSAGGGSTITQQLAKQLYSEKAATTQERLLQKPIEWVIALKLERFYTKEEIIGMYFNYFDFLHNAVGIKTAAQTYFSKDPMALDTCQCALLVGMCKNPSYFNPVRHPERCIERRNIVLMQMEKAGFLTKEQREELRERPLGLNFHRVSHKEGHATYLRDHLRLMLMAKKPTRADYPSWQKQKFYEDSLAWEQDPLYGWCNKNMNRNGQPYNIYTDGLKVYTTIDSRMQEYAEQAVAKHVTGELQPIFDKEQRTNKNAPYASAISAEKARGDLARAKRQSARYIEMKKAGYTDAQIDEAFAKPIEMTVYSLKGDKDTIMSPLDSIRYYKSFLRTGFMCMDSETGYVKAYIGGVDYSHFQYDMCTQGKRQVGSTIKPYLYSLAMENGWTPCDEAPNVQQTYTVAGNQLWTPRNGSRARYGEMVTLKWGLAMSNNWISAWLLSQLSPELFVKLLHDFGIMNQDIVPSLALCLGPCDISVAEMVGAYTAFPQKGVRRNPLFVTRIEDSEGNVLAQFQSRVKEVISEEAAYKMIVMMRGVIDGGTGSRMRGRYKITAPMGGKTGTTNDNSDGWFVGYTPRLVFGAWVGGDERDVHFASMAIGQGANSALPIAAYFLQKVYADSSLGYSQSENFDIPSYFDPCKSVIDEDEGSSDGEELVGFDIEEE
;
A
#
# COMPACT_ATOMS: atom_id res chain seq x y z
N MET A 1 -10.87 -57.34 61.17
CA MET A 1 -10.04 -56.26 60.66
C MET A 1 -10.01 -56.14 59.11
N ARG A 2 -9.70 -57.17 58.32
CA ARG A 2 -9.64 -57.13 56.85
C ARG A 2 -10.90 -56.59 56.13
N LYS A 3 -12.13 -57.05 56.56
CA LYS A 3 -13.37 -56.55 55.92
C LYS A 3 -13.66 -55.06 56.19
N LYS A 4 -13.33 -54.53 57.40
CA LYS A 4 -13.44 -53.11 57.70
C LYS A 4 -12.44 -52.27 56.95
N LEU A 5 -11.19 -52.73 56.76
CA LEU A 5 -10.15 -52.07 55.94
C LEU A 5 -10.55 -52.04 54.45
N PHE A 6 -11.09 -53.16 53.96
CA PHE A 6 -11.56 -53.26 52.59
C PHE A 6 -12.76 -52.33 52.30
N ALA A 7 -13.72 -52.27 53.21
CA ALA A 7 -14.85 -51.32 53.12
C ALA A 7 -14.36 -49.84 53.16
N PHE A 8 -13.42 -49.55 54.05
CA PHE A 8 -12.83 -48.24 54.15
C PHE A 8 -12.07 -47.83 52.81
N LEU A 9 -11.29 -48.74 52.24
CA LEU A 9 -10.61 -48.50 50.96
C LEU A 9 -11.62 -48.28 49.81
N TRP A 10 -12.69 -49.07 49.76
CA TRP A 10 -13.79 -48.87 48.80
C TRP A 10 -14.51 -47.54 48.99
N MET A 11 -14.78 -47.16 50.26
CA MET A 11 -15.37 -45.88 50.57
C MET A 11 -14.46 -44.71 50.12
N CYS A 12 -13.17 -44.76 50.39
CA CYS A 12 -12.21 -43.77 49.93
C CYS A 12 -12.14 -43.71 48.39
N TYR A 13 -12.17 -44.86 47.69
CA TYR A 13 -12.22 -44.95 46.24
C TYR A 13 -13.50 -44.29 45.69
N ILE A 14 -14.67 -44.63 46.23
CA ILE A 14 -15.94 -44.04 45.79
C ILE A 14 -15.98 -42.54 46.05
N LEU A 15 -15.53 -42.06 47.20
CA LEU A 15 -15.43 -40.63 47.50
C LEU A 15 -14.47 -39.92 46.56
N GLY A 16 -13.33 -40.58 46.22
CA GLY A 16 -12.37 -40.06 45.22
C GLY A 16 -12.98 -39.93 43.82
N VAL A 17 -13.75 -40.94 43.39
CA VAL A 17 -14.46 -40.91 42.08
C VAL A 17 -15.53 -39.80 42.07
N ILE A 18 -16.29 -39.65 43.16
CA ILE A 18 -17.28 -38.57 43.27
C ILE A 18 -16.60 -37.20 43.27
N ALA A 19 -15.52 -37.00 44.00
CA ALA A 19 -14.77 -35.76 44.03
C ALA A 19 -14.23 -35.37 42.64
N ILE A 20 -13.66 -36.34 41.90
CA ILE A 20 -13.25 -36.16 40.53
C ILE A 20 -14.43 -35.76 39.63
N GLY A 21 -15.56 -36.45 39.76
CA GLY A 21 -16.80 -36.13 39.02
C GLY A 21 -17.30 -34.70 39.27
N VAL A 22 -17.27 -34.27 40.54
CA VAL A 22 -17.66 -32.90 40.93
C VAL A 22 -16.70 -31.86 40.33
N ILE A 23 -15.38 -32.13 40.34
CA ILE A 23 -14.41 -31.25 39.75
C ILE A 23 -14.64 -31.12 38.22
N PHE A 24 -14.80 -32.25 37.52
CA PHE A 24 -15.08 -32.22 36.07
C PHE A 24 -16.42 -31.55 35.74
N TYR A 25 -17.44 -31.74 36.55
CA TYR A 25 -18.73 -31.05 36.40
C TYR A 25 -18.57 -29.54 36.62
N GLY A 26 -17.81 -29.11 37.65
CA GLY A 26 -17.50 -27.70 37.88
C GLY A 26 -16.70 -27.06 36.74
N ILE A 27 -15.77 -27.81 36.15
CA ILE A 27 -15.03 -27.36 34.94
C ILE A 27 -15.98 -27.26 33.74
N PHE A 28 -16.84 -28.28 33.53
CA PHE A 28 -17.76 -28.31 32.39
C PHE A 28 -18.79 -27.17 32.42
N THR A 29 -19.24 -26.75 33.61
CA THR A 29 -20.15 -25.61 33.81
C THR A 29 -19.47 -24.26 33.88
N GLY A 30 -18.13 -24.21 33.90
CA GLY A 30 -17.35 -22.96 34.02
C GLY A 30 -17.26 -22.41 35.46
N ALA A 31 -17.69 -23.19 36.48
CA ALA A 31 -17.53 -22.83 37.89
C ALA A 31 -16.05 -22.95 38.35
N ILE A 32 -15.28 -23.81 37.71
CA ILE A 32 -13.84 -24.01 37.96
C ILE A 32 -13.06 -23.71 36.68
N GLY A 33 -12.39 -22.54 36.65
CA GLY A 33 -11.57 -22.10 35.54
C GLY A 33 -12.38 -21.50 34.36
N TYR A 34 -11.67 -20.99 33.37
CA TYR A 34 -12.30 -20.45 32.17
C TYR A 34 -12.82 -21.55 31.25
N MET A 35 -14.11 -21.52 30.93
CA MET A 35 -14.73 -22.43 29.98
C MET A 35 -15.38 -21.60 28.86
N PRO A 36 -14.93 -21.72 27.60
CA PRO A 36 -15.52 -21.00 26.49
C PRO A 36 -17.01 -21.41 26.31
N ASN A 37 -17.84 -20.42 25.98
CA ASN A 37 -19.24 -20.68 25.65
C ASN A 37 -19.37 -21.33 24.27
N ILE A 38 -20.58 -21.82 23.93
CA ILE A 38 -20.83 -22.51 22.65
C ILE A 38 -20.49 -21.61 21.46
N GLN A 39 -20.82 -20.32 21.51
CA GLN A 39 -20.54 -19.38 20.46
C GLN A 39 -19.03 -19.15 20.25
N GLN A 40 -18.26 -19.13 21.35
CA GLN A 40 -16.78 -19.02 21.28
C GLN A 40 -16.13 -20.32 20.78
N LEU A 41 -16.77 -21.48 21.02
CA LEU A 41 -16.32 -22.76 20.51
C LEU A 41 -16.68 -22.95 19.04
N GLN A 42 -17.85 -22.46 18.60
CA GLN A 42 -18.29 -22.49 17.19
C GLN A 42 -17.58 -21.45 16.33
N ASN A 43 -17.14 -20.34 16.94
CA ASN A 43 -16.34 -19.32 16.29
C ASN A 43 -15.16 -19.00 17.23
N PRO A 44 -14.12 -19.83 17.26
CA PRO A 44 -12.89 -19.51 17.97
C PRO A 44 -12.39 -18.18 17.40
N VAL A 45 -12.16 -17.20 18.28
CA VAL A 45 -11.92 -15.78 17.95
C VAL A 45 -10.96 -15.67 16.76
N ASN A 46 -11.54 -15.45 15.60
CA ASN A 46 -10.84 -15.42 14.32
C ASN A 46 -10.14 -14.07 14.16
N LYS A 47 -8.93 -13.95 14.72
CA LYS A 47 -8.06 -12.82 14.43
C LYS A 47 -7.19 -13.19 13.22
N PHE A 48 -7.78 -13.13 12.05
CA PHE A 48 -7.07 -13.36 10.79
C PHE A 48 -6.63 -12.05 10.17
N ALA A 49 -5.42 -12.05 9.64
CA ALA A 49 -4.93 -10.93 8.85
C ALA A 49 -5.77 -10.76 7.58
N THR A 50 -6.08 -9.53 7.25
CA THR A 50 -6.65 -9.20 5.94
C THR A 50 -5.61 -9.38 4.85
N GLN A 51 -5.98 -10.06 3.78
CA GLN A 51 -5.16 -10.26 2.59
C GLN A 51 -5.50 -9.19 1.54
N VAL A 52 -4.47 -8.66 0.89
CA VAL A 52 -4.60 -7.68 -0.19
C VAL A 52 -4.11 -8.31 -1.48
N PHE A 53 -4.97 -8.36 -2.50
CA PHE A 53 -4.69 -8.98 -3.78
C PHE A 53 -4.61 -7.94 -4.90
N SER A 54 -3.77 -8.20 -5.89
CA SER A 54 -3.75 -7.51 -7.17
C SER A 54 -4.92 -7.95 -8.06
N ALA A 55 -5.16 -7.21 -9.14
CA ALA A 55 -6.18 -7.55 -10.13
C ALA A 55 -5.92 -8.88 -10.84
N ASP A 56 -4.66 -9.26 -11.01
CA ASP A 56 -4.20 -10.54 -11.57
C ASP A 56 -4.11 -11.68 -10.53
N GLY A 57 -4.67 -11.45 -9.30
CA GLY A 57 -4.83 -12.48 -8.27
C GLY A 57 -3.60 -12.75 -7.41
N LYS A 58 -2.50 -12.04 -7.58
CA LYS A 58 -1.33 -12.18 -6.71
C LYS A 58 -1.53 -11.45 -5.38
N GLN A 59 -1.09 -12.05 -4.29
CA GLN A 59 -1.11 -11.42 -2.99
C GLN A 59 -0.05 -10.33 -2.90
N LEU A 60 -0.46 -9.07 -2.71
CA LEU A 60 0.42 -7.92 -2.53
C LEU A 60 0.96 -7.83 -1.10
N GLY A 61 0.19 -8.30 -0.12
CA GLY A 61 0.57 -8.30 1.29
C GLY A 61 -0.61 -8.54 2.22
N THR A 62 -0.38 -8.30 3.52
CA THR A 62 -1.38 -8.52 4.57
C THR A 62 -1.43 -7.35 5.54
N TRP A 63 -2.59 -7.16 6.20
CA TRP A 63 -2.71 -6.30 7.37
C TRP A 63 -2.99 -7.14 8.60
N SER A 64 -2.11 -7.01 9.61
CA SER A 64 -2.23 -7.72 10.87
C SER A 64 -1.68 -6.87 12.02
N TYR A 65 -2.09 -7.16 13.25
CA TYR A 65 -1.35 -6.66 14.41
C TYR A 65 0.04 -7.30 14.45
N SER A 66 1.03 -6.59 14.98
CA SER A 66 2.44 -7.01 15.05
C SER A 66 2.67 -8.39 15.72
N SER A 67 1.68 -8.93 16.43
CA SER A 67 1.71 -10.23 17.11
C SER A 67 0.80 -11.29 16.46
N ALA A 68 0.11 -11.00 15.34
CA ALA A 68 -0.90 -11.89 14.77
C ALA A 68 -0.99 -11.79 13.24
N ASN A 69 0.15 -11.98 12.55
CA ASN A 69 0.13 -12.11 11.09
C ASN A 69 -0.35 -13.52 10.72
N ARG A 70 -1.67 -13.77 10.89
CA ARG A 70 -2.33 -15.05 10.56
C ARG A 70 -3.02 -14.93 9.23
N VAL A 71 -2.56 -15.71 8.28
CA VAL A 71 -3.26 -15.96 7.02
C VAL A 71 -3.87 -17.33 7.12
N PHE A 72 -5.19 -17.44 6.92
CA PHE A 72 -5.91 -18.70 7.00
C PHE A 72 -5.48 -19.63 5.85
N ALA A 73 -5.28 -20.89 6.16
CA ALA A 73 -5.12 -21.97 5.21
C ALA A 73 -6.23 -23.00 5.46
N ASP A 74 -7.02 -23.28 4.41
CA ASP A 74 -7.96 -24.38 4.47
C ASP A 74 -7.23 -25.72 4.53
N TYR A 75 -7.88 -26.77 5.05
CA TYR A 75 -7.28 -28.11 5.10
C TYR A 75 -6.78 -28.58 3.73
N GLY A 76 -7.53 -28.25 2.67
CA GLY A 76 -7.16 -28.57 1.27
C GLY A 76 -5.90 -27.84 0.76
N GLU A 77 -5.48 -26.76 1.43
CA GLU A 77 -4.24 -26.01 1.14
C GLU A 77 -3.03 -26.55 1.96
N LEU A 78 -3.22 -27.60 2.77
CA LEU A 78 -2.13 -28.23 3.54
C LEU A 78 -1.52 -29.41 2.77
N PRO A 79 -0.20 -29.44 2.56
CA PRO A 79 0.41 -30.57 1.89
C PRO A 79 0.23 -31.86 2.70
N PRO A 80 -0.07 -33.01 2.07
CA PRO A 80 -0.24 -34.28 2.77
C PRO A 80 0.95 -34.64 3.67
N ALA A 81 2.17 -34.34 3.27
CA ALA A 81 3.38 -34.57 4.05
C ALA A 81 3.40 -33.80 5.39
N LEU A 82 2.81 -32.62 5.43
CA LEU A 82 2.69 -31.80 6.65
C LEU A 82 1.73 -32.44 7.66
N VAL A 83 0.57 -32.88 7.18
CA VAL A 83 -0.45 -33.56 8.00
C VAL A 83 0.10 -34.90 8.53
N GLN A 84 0.74 -35.69 7.66
CA GLN A 84 1.38 -36.94 8.04
C GLN A 84 2.47 -36.74 9.08
N ALA A 85 3.31 -35.71 8.92
CA ALA A 85 4.37 -35.40 9.88
C ALA A 85 3.81 -35.02 11.27
N LEU A 86 2.72 -34.23 11.31
CA LEU A 86 2.05 -33.87 12.55
C LEU A 86 1.48 -35.09 13.27
N ILE A 87 0.68 -35.91 12.57
CA ILE A 87 0.07 -37.11 13.11
C ILE A 87 1.14 -38.09 13.61
N ALA A 88 2.14 -38.37 12.79
CA ALA A 88 3.22 -39.30 13.15
C ALA A 88 4.00 -38.86 14.40
N THR A 89 4.15 -37.56 14.59
CA THR A 89 5.00 -37.01 15.67
C THR A 89 4.24 -36.72 16.95
N GLU A 90 3.05 -36.18 16.88
CA GLU A 90 2.31 -35.66 18.03
C GLU A 90 1.18 -36.61 18.46
N ASP A 91 0.51 -37.30 17.52
CA ASP A 91 -0.68 -38.08 17.83
C ASP A 91 -0.98 -39.19 16.79
N VAL A 92 -0.24 -40.29 16.82
CA VAL A 92 -0.33 -41.39 15.81
C VAL A 92 -1.72 -41.99 15.71
N ARG A 93 -2.55 -41.90 16.77
CA ARG A 93 -3.91 -42.42 16.83
C ARG A 93 -4.97 -41.32 16.76
N PHE A 94 -4.66 -40.19 16.16
CA PHE A 94 -5.51 -39.02 16.10
C PHE A 94 -6.93 -39.33 15.58
N TYR A 95 -7.05 -40.22 14.61
CA TYR A 95 -8.32 -40.62 14.04
C TYR A 95 -9.08 -41.66 14.88
N ASP A 96 -8.45 -42.29 15.89
CA ASP A 96 -9.02 -43.38 16.67
C ASP A 96 -9.66 -42.96 18.01
N HIS A 97 -9.56 -41.66 18.35
CA HIS A 97 -10.10 -41.14 19.62
C HIS A 97 -10.83 -39.81 19.46
N ASN A 98 -11.64 -39.42 20.43
CA ASN A 98 -12.41 -38.18 20.45
C ASN A 98 -11.78 -37.17 21.42
N GLY A 99 -10.61 -36.61 21.08
CA GLY A 99 -9.94 -35.55 21.85
C GLY A 99 -9.04 -36.04 22.99
N ILE A 100 -9.25 -37.20 23.56
CA ILE A 100 -8.40 -37.80 24.61
C ILE A 100 -8.02 -39.21 24.19
N ASP A 101 -6.73 -39.47 24.10
CA ASP A 101 -6.17 -40.83 23.94
C ASP A 101 -5.88 -41.45 25.30
N PHE A 102 -6.87 -42.18 25.86
CA PHE A 102 -6.73 -42.86 27.17
C PHE A 102 -5.60 -43.87 27.20
N LEU A 103 -5.32 -44.59 26.11
CA LEU A 103 -4.24 -45.58 26.08
C LEU A 103 -2.86 -44.90 26.09
N ALA A 104 -2.70 -43.78 25.38
CA ALA A 104 -1.48 -42.99 25.46
C ALA A 104 -1.31 -42.33 26.82
N LEU A 105 -2.40 -41.84 27.42
CA LEU A 105 -2.39 -41.28 28.78
C LEU A 105 -1.93 -42.31 29.81
N MET A 106 -2.53 -43.49 29.81
CA MET A 106 -2.18 -44.58 30.73
C MET A 106 -0.71 -45.04 30.54
N ARG A 107 -0.29 -45.16 29.27
CA ARG A 107 1.11 -45.45 28.93
C ARG A 107 2.08 -44.38 29.47
N ALA A 108 1.72 -43.11 29.37
CA ALA A 108 2.52 -41.99 29.84
C ALA A 108 2.59 -41.99 31.39
N ILE A 109 1.48 -42.26 32.09
CA ILE A 109 1.43 -42.39 33.58
C ILE A 109 2.32 -43.51 34.05
N VAL A 110 2.23 -44.70 33.45
CA VAL A 110 3.02 -45.88 33.86
C VAL A 110 4.53 -45.64 33.54
N LYS A 111 4.86 -45.24 32.35
CA LYS A 111 6.28 -45.09 31.95
C LYS A 111 6.97 -43.90 32.63
N ARG A 112 6.34 -42.76 32.75
CA ARG A 112 6.90 -41.57 33.41
C ARG A 112 6.70 -41.53 34.90
N GLY A 113 5.50 -41.91 35.39
CA GLY A 113 5.16 -41.83 36.80
C GLY A 113 5.74 -43.00 37.61
N VAL A 114 5.58 -44.24 37.10
CA VAL A 114 6.02 -45.43 37.82
C VAL A 114 7.46 -45.85 37.45
N LEU A 115 7.76 -45.87 36.14
CA LEU A 115 9.08 -46.35 35.65
C LEU A 115 10.13 -45.21 35.47
N GLN A 116 9.77 -43.97 35.77
CA GLN A 116 10.67 -42.77 35.68
C GLN A 116 11.42 -42.62 34.37
N GLN A 117 10.92 -43.18 33.27
CA GLN A 117 11.55 -43.12 31.96
C GLN A 117 11.31 -41.75 31.33
N LYS A 118 12.32 -40.84 31.34
CA LYS A 118 12.27 -39.50 30.79
C LYS A 118 12.03 -39.48 29.27
N SER A 119 12.35 -40.53 28.54
CA SER A 119 12.23 -40.69 27.09
C SER A 119 10.84 -41.16 26.61
N ALA A 120 9.90 -41.46 27.52
CA ALA A 120 8.55 -41.88 27.15
C ALA A 120 7.79 -40.69 26.48
N GLY A 121 7.22 -40.93 25.32
CA GLY A 121 6.44 -39.92 24.54
C GLY A 121 5.36 -39.22 25.34
N GLY A 122 4.86 -38.07 24.88
CA GLY A 122 3.80 -37.32 25.53
C GLY A 122 2.44 -38.06 25.46
N GLY A 123 1.54 -37.79 26.41
CA GLY A 123 0.15 -38.29 26.39
C GLY A 123 -0.87 -37.22 26.00
N SER A 124 -0.45 -36.10 25.42
CA SER A 124 -1.35 -35.04 24.97
C SER A 124 -1.67 -35.22 23.47
N THR A 125 -2.94 -35.10 23.12
CA THR A 125 -3.42 -35.19 21.73
C THR A 125 -3.28 -33.86 21.00
N ILE A 126 -3.39 -33.88 19.65
CA ILE A 126 -3.43 -32.67 18.80
C ILE A 126 -4.56 -31.74 19.26
N THR A 127 -5.77 -32.30 19.53
CA THR A 127 -6.93 -31.52 19.98
C THR A 127 -6.70 -30.86 21.35
N GLN A 128 -6.00 -31.52 22.29
CA GLN A 128 -5.61 -30.91 23.57
C GLN A 128 -4.60 -29.80 23.40
N GLN A 129 -3.65 -29.95 22.46
CA GLN A 129 -2.68 -28.89 22.13
C GLN A 129 -3.39 -27.70 21.49
N LEU A 130 -4.38 -27.93 20.60
CA LEU A 130 -5.22 -26.88 20.04
C LEU A 130 -6.04 -26.18 21.14
N ALA A 131 -6.70 -26.90 22.04
CA ALA A 131 -7.43 -26.35 23.17
C ALA A 131 -6.56 -25.41 24.01
N LYS A 132 -5.30 -25.82 24.23
CA LYS A 132 -4.30 -25.01 24.93
C LYS A 132 -3.94 -23.74 24.14
N GLN A 133 -3.74 -23.83 22.84
CA GLN A 133 -3.41 -22.67 21.98
C GLN A 133 -4.53 -21.64 21.96
N LEU A 134 -5.79 -22.08 21.93
CA LEU A 134 -6.96 -21.21 21.79
C LEU A 134 -7.38 -20.55 23.10
N TYR A 135 -7.32 -21.29 24.23
CA TYR A 135 -8.03 -20.91 25.45
C TYR A 135 -7.18 -20.92 26.73
N SER A 136 -5.90 -21.32 26.68
CA SER A 136 -5.06 -21.33 27.88
C SER A 136 -4.10 -20.15 27.91
N GLU A 137 -4.22 -19.32 28.93
CA GLU A 137 -3.20 -18.31 29.24
C GLU A 137 -1.95 -18.96 29.86
N LYS A 138 -0.82 -18.26 29.86
CA LYS A 138 0.40 -18.76 30.51
C LYS A 138 0.18 -18.84 32.01
N ALA A 139 0.18 -20.08 32.56
CA ALA A 139 0.06 -20.29 34.00
C ALA A 139 1.22 -19.63 34.75
N ALA A 140 0.90 -18.80 35.72
CA ALA A 140 1.88 -18.13 36.58
C ALA A 140 2.38 -19.05 37.71
N THR A 141 1.54 -20.03 38.14
CA THR A 141 1.85 -20.92 39.25
C THR A 141 1.76 -22.39 38.87
N THR A 142 2.39 -23.27 39.68
CA THR A 142 2.32 -24.73 39.53
C THR A 142 0.90 -25.27 39.77
N GLN A 143 0.14 -24.63 40.64
CA GLN A 143 -1.25 -25.03 40.94
C GLN A 143 -2.19 -24.72 39.75
N GLU A 144 -2.03 -23.56 39.10
CA GLU A 144 -2.76 -23.24 37.87
C GLU A 144 -2.45 -24.24 36.75
N ARG A 145 -1.19 -24.67 36.62
CA ARG A 145 -0.80 -25.70 35.63
C ARG A 145 -1.48 -27.05 35.86
N LEU A 146 -1.69 -27.46 37.13
CA LEU A 146 -2.38 -28.70 37.44
C LEU A 146 -3.87 -28.66 37.07
N LEU A 147 -4.51 -27.50 37.24
CA LEU A 147 -5.93 -27.30 36.87
C LEU A 147 -6.10 -27.07 35.34
N GLN A 148 -5.10 -26.58 34.63
CA GLN A 148 -5.17 -26.38 33.18
C GLN A 148 -5.38 -27.68 32.40
N LYS A 149 -4.75 -28.78 32.80
CA LYS A 149 -4.86 -30.05 32.07
C LYS A 149 -6.29 -30.62 32.02
N PRO A 150 -7.06 -30.77 33.15
CA PRO A 150 -8.45 -31.14 33.10
C PRO A 150 -9.33 -30.19 32.26
N ILE A 151 -9.03 -28.87 32.26
CA ILE A 151 -9.74 -27.87 31.44
C ILE A 151 -9.48 -28.13 29.97
N GLU A 152 -8.20 -28.29 29.57
CA GLU A 152 -7.80 -28.66 28.20
C GLU A 152 -8.52 -29.93 27.71
N TRP A 153 -8.69 -30.93 28.57
CA TRP A 153 -9.40 -32.17 28.24
C TRP A 153 -10.89 -31.93 27.95
N VAL A 154 -11.58 -31.15 28.80
CA VAL A 154 -12.98 -30.82 28.59
C VAL A 154 -13.19 -30.01 27.34
N ILE A 155 -12.32 -29.03 27.07
CA ILE A 155 -12.36 -28.22 25.86
C ILE A 155 -12.07 -29.11 24.61
N ALA A 156 -11.09 -30.00 24.67
CA ALA A 156 -10.78 -30.93 23.59
C ALA A 156 -11.97 -31.84 23.22
N LEU A 157 -12.67 -32.38 24.23
CA LEU A 157 -13.91 -33.16 24.01
C LEU A 157 -15.01 -32.32 23.36
N LYS A 158 -15.16 -31.06 23.75
CA LYS A 158 -16.11 -30.13 23.13
C LYS A 158 -15.72 -29.81 21.68
N LEU A 159 -14.42 -29.53 21.38
CA LEU A 159 -13.96 -29.26 20.04
C LEU A 159 -14.25 -30.43 19.10
N GLU A 160 -13.91 -31.66 19.46
CA GLU A 160 -14.19 -32.88 18.67
C GLU A 160 -15.68 -33.14 18.43
N ARG A 161 -16.58 -32.51 19.21
CA ARG A 161 -18.02 -32.58 19.01
C ARG A 161 -18.52 -31.60 17.97
N PHE A 162 -17.82 -30.48 17.76
CA PHE A 162 -18.22 -29.39 16.85
C PHE A 162 -17.44 -29.38 15.53
N TYR A 163 -16.24 -29.97 15.52
CA TYR A 163 -15.34 -29.92 14.37
C TYR A 163 -14.91 -31.30 13.92
N THR A 164 -14.73 -31.45 12.61
CA THR A 164 -14.12 -32.65 12.02
C THR A 164 -12.63 -32.74 12.35
N LYS A 165 -12.02 -33.89 12.11
CA LYS A 165 -10.57 -34.09 12.31
C LYS A 165 -9.75 -33.19 11.39
N GLU A 166 -10.21 -33.00 10.17
CA GLU A 166 -9.60 -32.12 9.18
C GLU A 166 -9.62 -30.65 9.61
N GLU A 167 -10.76 -30.18 10.10
CA GLU A 167 -10.90 -28.82 10.65
C GLU A 167 -10.02 -28.60 11.88
N ILE A 168 -9.88 -29.60 12.76
CA ILE A 168 -9.00 -29.55 13.94
C ILE A 168 -7.54 -29.41 13.51
N ILE A 169 -7.09 -30.18 12.49
CA ILE A 169 -5.73 -30.07 11.94
C ILE A 169 -5.52 -28.68 11.30
N GLY A 170 -6.48 -28.22 10.50
CA GLY A 170 -6.47 -26.88 9.91
C GLY A 170 -6.32 -25.79 10.96
N MET A 171 -7.17 -25.83 12.01
CA MET A 171 -7.08 -24.92 13.15
C MET A 171 -5.72 -25.00 13.85
N TYR A 172 -5.22 -26.20 14.13
CA TYR A 172 -3.92 -26.38 14.78
C TYR A 172 -2.81 -25.62 14.07
N PHE A 173 -2.71 -25.79 12.77
CA PHE A 173 -1.68 -25.11 11.98
C PHE A 173 -1.95 -23.63 11.79
N ASN A 174 -3.18 -23.18 11.75
CA ASN A 174 -3.52 -21.77 11.62
C ASN A 174 -3.26 -20.96 12.90
N TYR A 175 -3.31 -21.61 14.08
CA TYR A 175 -3.12 -20.91 15.35
C TYR A 175 -1.71 -21.04 15.93
N PHE A 176 -0.86 -21.91 15.40
CA PHE A 176 0.48 -22.11 15.94
C PHE A 176 1.40 -20.94 15.61
N ASP A 177 2.10 -20.44 16.64
CA ASP A 177 3.10 -19.36 16.49
C ASP A 177 4.49 -19.95 16.19
N PHE A 178 4.94 -19.82 14.96
CA PHE A 178 6.26 -20.24 14.49
C PHE A 178 7.36 -19.21 14.74
N LEU A 179 7.10 -18.15 15.52
CA LEU A 179 7.98 -17.00 15.77
C LEU A 179 8.19 -16.09 14.54
N HIS A 180 8.98 -15.01 14.73
CA HIS A 180 9.30 -14.05 13.66
C HIS A 180 8.07 -13.43 12.98
N ASN A 181 6.96 -13.23 13.72
CA ASN A 181 5.64 -12.84 13.23
C ASN A 181 4.97 -13.88 12.30
N ALA A 182 5.47 -15.10 12.25
CA ALA A 182 4.89 -16.17 11.47
C ALA A 182 3.87 -16.96 12.32
N VAL A 183 2.65 -16.44 12.46
CA VAL A 183 1.54 -17.13 13.09
C VAL A 183 0.69 -17.81 12.03
N GLY A 184 0.57 -19.12 12.13
CA GLY A 184 -0.05 -20.00 11.14
C GLY A 184 0.89 -20.48 10.05
N ILE A 185 0.51 -21.61 9.45
CA ILE A 185 1.35 -22.36 8.50
C ILE A 185 1.65 -21.58 7.21
N LYS A 186 0.66 -20.84 6.69
CA LYS A 186 0.81 -20.06 5.44
C LYS A 186 1.86 -18.97 5.62
N THR A 187 1.79 -18.26 6.74
CA THR A 187 2.79 -17.24 7.09
C THR A 187 4.16 -17.88 7.41
N ALA A 188 4.19 -19.05 8.06
CA ALA A 188 5.44 -19.75 8.34
C ALA A 188 6.13 -20.24 7.07
N ALA A 189 5.39 -20.83 6.12
CA ALA A 189 5.90 -21.25 4.82
C ALA A 189 6.51 -20.07 4.05
N GLN A 190 5.82 -18.96 4.06
CA GLN A 190 6.29 -17.72 3.41
C GLN A 190 7.53 -17.16 4.13
N THR A 191 7.51 -17.11 5.47
CA THR A 191 8.63 -16.53 6.26
C THR A 191 9.91 -17.35 6.16
N TYR A 192 9.83 -18.68 6.27
CA TYR A 192 11.02 -19.53 6.34
C TYR A 192 11.50 -20.02 4.97
N PHE A 193 10.59 -20.09 3.97
CA PHE A 193 10.91 -20.73 2.69
C PHE A 193 10.53 -19.88 1.48
N SER A 194 9.81 -18.74 1.66
CA SER A 194 9.27 -17.92 0.58
C SER A 194 8.38 -18.73 -0.39
N LYS A 195 7.60 -19.67 0.17
CA LYS A 195 6.75 -20.61 -0.56
C LYS A 195 5.31 -20.58 -0.06
N ASP A 196 4.38 -20.98 -0.93
CA ASP A 196 3.05 -21.39 -0.50
C ASP A 196 3.12 -22.73 0.26
N PRO A 197 2.22 -23.04 1.22
CA PRO A 197 2.22 -24.32 1.92
C PRO A 197 2.25 -25.53 1.03
N MET A 198 1.47 -25.57 -0.06
CA MET A 198 1.43 -26.69 -1.01
C MET A 198 2.74 -26.90 -1.77
N ALA A 199 3.61 -25.88 -1.83
CA ALA A 199 4.94 -25.97 -2.47
C ALA A 199 6.06 -26.43 -1.52
N LEU A 200 5.73 -26.71 -0.25
CA LEU A 200 6.69 -27.24 0.73
C LEU A 200 7.02 -28.70 0.42
N ASP A 201 8.31 -29.03 0.46
CA ASP A 201 8.77 -30.40 0.42
C ASP A 201 8.66 -31.12 1.77
N THR A 202 8.83 -32.44 1.79
CA THR A 202 8.71 -33.27 3.00
C THR A 202 9.69 -32.85 4.10
N CYS A 203 10.91 -32.42 3.75
CA CYS A 203 11.89 -31.92 4.73
C CYS A 203 11.43 -30.62 5.38
N GLN A 204 10.88 -29.71 4.60
CA GLN A 204 10.36 -28.43 5.07
C GLN A 204 9.12 -28.64 5.95
N CYS A 205 8.22 -29.54 5.56
CA CYS A 205 7.09 -29.96 6.38
C CYS A 205 7.54 -30.56 7.73
N ALA A 206 8.50 -31.49 7.72
CA ALA A 206 9.03 -32.11 8.93
C ALA A 206 9.77 -31.10 9.84
N LEU A 207 10.40 -30.08 9.26
CA LEU A 207 11.05 -29.00 10.00
C LEU A 207 10.00 -28.17 10.74
N LEU A 208 8.93 -27.69 10.06
CA LEU A 208 7.87 -26.90 10.69
C LEU A 208 7.16 -27.69 11.80
N VAL A 209 6.83 -28.94 11.57
CA VAL A 209 6.28 -29.82 12.62
C VAL A 209 7.28 -30.00 13.77
N GLY A 210 8.55 -30.11 13.47
CA GLY A 210 9.60 -30.16 14.49
C GLY A 210 9.63 -28.93 15.41
N MET A 211 9.37 -27.75 14.85
CA MET A 211 9.24 -26.49 15.60
C MET A 211 8.04 -26.49 16.54
N CYS A 212 6.95 -27.21 16.23
CA CYS A 212 5.74 -27.25 17.07
C CYS A 212 5.99 -27.68 18.51
N LYS A 213 7.06 -28.42 18.77
CA LYS A 213 7.43 -28.83 20.14
C LYS A 213 7.91 -27.66 21.02
N ASN A 214 8.77 -26.79 20.47
CA ASN A 214 9.30 -25.59 21.11
C ASN A 214 9.95 -24.70 20.05
N PRO A 215 9.21 -23.74 19.49
CA PRO A 215 9.71 -22.95 18.35
C PRO A 215 10.95 -22.10 18.70
N SER A 216 11.06 -21.62 19.94
CA SER A 216 12.26 -20.86 20.37
C SER A 216 13.51 -21.72 20.43
N TYR A 217 13.39 -22.96 20.93
CA TYR A 217 14.52 -23.89 21.08
C TYR A 217 14.95 -24.51 19.75
N PHE A 218 13.97 -24.81 18.86
CA PHE A 218 14.16 -25.38 17.54
C PHE A 218 14.02 -24.32 16.43
N ASN A 219 14.55 -23.12 16.67
CA ASN A 219 14.50 -22.03 15.71
C ASN A 219 15.53 -22.28 14.59
N PRO A 220 15.14 -22.43 13.31
CA PRO A 220 16.07 -22.80 12.25
C PRO A 220 17.05 -21.68 11.88
N VAL A 221 16.71 -20.43 12.18
CA VAL A 221 17.57 -19.26 11.93
C VAL A 221 18.63 -19.10 13.03
N ARG A 222 18.24 -19.34 14.31
CA ARG A 222 19.15 -19.17 15.46
C ARG A 222 19.91 -20.42 15.83
N HIS A 223 19.30 -21.60 15.65
CA HIS A 223 19.80 -22.89 16.10
C HIS A 223 19.62 -23.97 15.01
N PRO A 224 20.26 -23.82 13.82
CA PRO A 224 20.04 -24.70 12.68
C PRO A 224 20.36 -26.19 13.00
N GLU A 225 21.43 -26.48 13.76
CA GLU A 225 21.82 -27.84 14.13
C GLU A 225 20.74 -28.56 14.94
N ARG A 226 20.20 -27.90 15.98
CA ARG A 226 19.11 -28.46 16.79
C ARG A 226 17.84 -28.67 15.94
N CYS A 227 17.62 -27.80 14.98
CA CYS A 227 16.48 -27.92 14.08
C CYS A 227 16.62 -29.10 13.12
N ILE A 228 17.84 -29.38 12.61
CA ILE A 228 18.15 -30.58 11.82
C ILE A 228 17.90 -31.85 12.64
N GLU A 229 18.43 -31.92 13.87
CA GLU A 229 18.19 -33.05 14.76
C GLU A 229 16.70 -33.29 14.99
N ARG A 230 15.94 -32.22 15.27
CA ARG A 230 14.51 -32.33 15.52
C ARG A 230 13.72 -32.72 14.26
N ARG A 231 14.05 -32.19 13.09
CA ARG A 231 13.51 -32.60 11.80
C ARG A 231 13.74 -34.10 11.56
N ASN A 232 14.96 -34.59 11.83
CA ASN A 232 15.30 -35.98 11.64
C ASN A 232 14.52 -36.91 12.60
N ILE A 233 14.19 -36.44 13.81
CA ILE A 233 13.27 -37.17 14.71
C ILE A 233 11.86 -37.24 14.10
N VAL A 234 11.33 -36.15 13.49
CA VAL A 234 10.04 -36.16 12.80
C VAL A 234 10.03 -37.15 11.64
N LEU A 235 11.05 -37.12 10.79
CA LEU A 235 11.21 -38.09 9.67
C LEU A 235 11.26 -39.56 10.17
N MET A 236 11.92 -39.81 11.30
CA MET A 236 11.92 -41.14 11.94
C MET A 236 10.52 -41.55 12.44
N GLN A 237 9.73 -40.61 12.97
CA GLN A 237 8.37 -40.92 13.38
C GLN A 237 7.45 -41.19 12.17
N MET A 238 7.66 -40.46 11.04
CA MET A 238 6.92 -40.69 9.80
C MET A 238 7.24 -42.08 9.23
N GLU A 239 8.51 -42.55 9.30
CA GLU A 239 8.87 -43.93 8.95
C GLU A 239 8.15 -44.94 9.83
N LYS A 240 8.20 -44.76 11.17
CA LYS A 240 7.55 -45.65 12.12
C LYS A 240 6.02 -45.71 11.94
N ALA A 241 5.40 -44.62 11.48
CA ALA A 241 3.97 -44.57 11.17
C ALA A 241 3.65 -45.12 9.78
N GLY A 242 4.65 -45.51 8.98
CA GLY A 242 4.46 -46.08 7.63
C GLY A 242 4.24 -45.06 6.53
N PHE A 243 4.48 -43.78 6.80
CA PHE A 243 4.38 -42.69 5.79
C PHE A 243 5.62 -42.51 4.93
N LEU A 244 6.79 -43.04 5.38
CA LEU A 244 8.05 -43.04 4.65
C LEU A 244 8.68 -44.45 4.69
N THR A 245 9.38 -44.81 3.62
CA THR A 245 10.28 -45.97 3.67
C THR A 245 11.59 -45.60 4.37
N LYS A 246 12.39 -46.62 4.73
CA LYS A 246 13.70 -46.41 5.34
C LYS A 246 14.63 -45.65 4.38
N GLU A 247 14.61 -46.03 3.10
CA GLU A 247 15.42 -45.41 2.05
C GLU A 247 15.05 -43.91 1.87
N GLN A 248 13.78 -43.62 1.81
CA GLN A 248 13.29 -42.22 1.73
C GLN A 248 13.73 -41.40 2.95
N ARG A 249 13.62 -41.96 4.14
CA ARG A 249 14.07 -41.27 5.36
C ARG A 249 15.58 -40.97 5.32
N GLU A 250 16.42 -41.92 4.94
CA GLU A 250 17.87 -41.71 4.87
C GLU A 250 18.24 -40.64 3.84
N GLU A 251 17.60 -40.64 2.67
CA GLU A 251 17.78 -39.59 1.67
C GLU A 251 17.38 -38.20 2.22
N LEU A 252 16.20 -38.09 2.81
CA LEU A 252 15.68 -36.81 3.35
C LEU A 252 16.52 -36.30 4.53
N ARG A 253 17.12 -37.19 5.31
CA ARG A 253 17.97 -36.85 6.45
C ARG A 253 19.22 -36.04 6.06
N GLU A 254 19.81 -36.36 4.92
CA GLU A 254 21.03 -35.71 4.42
C GLU A 254 20.75 -34.33 3.75
N ARG A 255 19.49 -34.01 3.46
CA ARG A 255 19.12 -32.74 2.82
C ARG A 255 19.35 -31.57 3.78
N PRO A 256 19.84 -30.41 3.26
CA PRO A 256 19.94 -29.18 4.05
C PRO A 256 18.58 -28.67 4.45
N LEU A 257 18.50 -27.65 5.34
CA LEU A 257 17.23 -27.07 5.79
C LEU A 257 16.46 -26.36 4.66
N GLY A 258 17.14 -25.90 3.61
CA GLY A 258 16.52 -25.24 2.46
C GLY A 258 15.82 -23.93 2.83
N LEU A 259 16.38 -23.18 3.79
CA LEU A 259 15.79 -21.91 4.23
C LEU A 259 15.98 -20.82 3.18
N ASN A 260 14.90 -20.07 2.95
CA ASN A 260 14.91 -18.78 2.28
C ASN A 260 14.16 -17.79 3.18
N PHE A 261 14.86 -17.38 4.24
CA PHE A 261 14.23 -16.66 5.36
C PHE A 261 14.02 -15.19 5.04
N HIS A 262 12.74 -14.77 5.07
CA HIS A 262 12.33 -13.36 5.00
C HIS A 262 11.27 -13.11 6.06
N ARG A 263 11.42 -12.04 6.85
CA ARG A 263 10.36 -11.64 7.79
C ARG A 263 9.22 -11.04 6.99
N VAL A 264 8.03 -11.62 7.07
CA VAL A 264 6.83 -11.02 6.49
C VAL A 264 6.40 -9.86 7.37
N SER A 265 6.54 -8.65 6.84
CA SER A 265 6.14 -7.40 7.48
C SER A 265 5.16 -6.65 6.58
N HIS A 266 4.23 -5.88 7.19
CA HIS A 266 3.37 -4.97 6.43
C HIS A 266 4.17 -3.91 5.65
N LYS A 267 5.45 -3.72 5.99
CA LYS A 267 6.38 -2.78 5.33
C LYS A 267 7.09 -3.37 4.11
N GLU A 268 6.94 -4.67 3.87
CA GLU A 268 7.58 -5.40 2.77
C GLU A 268 6.54 -5.87 1.74
N GLY A 269 6.99 -6.26 0.54
CA GLY A 269 6.14 -6.68 -0.56
C GLY A 269 5.85 -5.55 -1.54
N HIS A 270 5.05 -5.84 -2.57
CA HIS A 270 4.69 -4.88 -3.61
C HIS A 270 3.62 -3.88 -3.16
N ALA A 271 3.62 -2.71 -3.78
CA ALA A 271 2.64 -1.64 -3.56
C ALA A 271 2.46 -1.24 -2.08
N THR A 272 3.54 -1.16 -1.30
CA THR A 272 3.51 -0.89 0.14
C THR A 272 2.83 0.44 0.48
N TYR A 273 3.09 1.50 -0.28
CA TYR A 273 2.44 2.80 -0.11
C TYR A 273 0.94 2.73 -0.35
N LEU A 274 0.50 2.05 -1.41
CA LEU A 274 -0.93 1.86 -1.66
C LEU A 274 -1.59 1.07 -0.54
N ARG A 275 -0.97 -0.02 -0.08
CA ARG A 275 -1.51 -0.82 1.03
C ARG A 275 -1.68 0.01 2.30
N ASP A 276 -0.74 0.90 2.61
CA ASP A 276 -0.88 1.81 3.75
C ASP A 276 -1.96 2.87 3.51
N HIS A 277 -2.03 3.44 2.32
CA HIS A 277 -3.10 4.35 1.92
C HIS A 277 -4.49 3.70 2.08
N LEU A 278 -4.67 2.49 1.55
CA LEU A 278 -5.93 1.73 1.69
C LEU A 278 -6.27 1.41 3.14
N ARG A 279 -5.28 1.07 3.96
CA ARG A 279 -5.45 0.84 5.39
C ARG A 279 -6.02 2.07 6.08
N LEU A 280 -5.46 3.24 5.80
CA LEU A 280 -5.93 4.52 6.35
C LEU A 280 -7.34 4.85 5.86
N MET A 281 -7.62 4.65 4.58
CA MET A 281 -8.95 4.89 4.00
C MET A 281 -10.02 3.98 4.63
N LEU A 282 -9.80 2.67 4.64
CA LEU A 282 -10.77 1.69 5.14
C LEU A 282 -11.10 1.90 6.62
N MET A 283 -10.10 2.26 7.43
CA MET A 283 -10.23 2.46 8.88
C MET A 283 -10.57 3.91 9.27
N ALA A 284 -10.75 4.81 8.31
CA ALA A 284 -11.05 6.20 8.59
C ALA A 284 -12.35 6.34 9.40
N LYS A 285 -12.33 7.24 10.38
CA LYS A 285 -13.50 7.60 11.19
C LYS A 285 -14.23 8.77 10.58
N LYS A 286 -15.50 8.97 10.95
CA LYS A 286 -16.25 10.17 10.57
C LYS A 286 -15.50 11.41 11.06
N PRO A 287 -15.10 12.31 10.17
CA PRO A 287 -14.36 13.50 10.57
C PRO A 287 -15.21 14.41 11.45
N THR A 288 -14.63 14.92 12.54
CA THR A 288 -15.22 15.99 13.34
C THR A 288 -14.26 17.16 13.42
N ARG A 289 -14.75 18.41 13.44
CA ARG A 289 -13.87 19.59 13.42
C ARG A 289 -12.89 19.61 14.62
N ALA A 290 -13.28 19.00 15.74
CA ALA A 290 -12.47 18.92 16.94
C ALA A 290 -11.21 18.02 16.77
N ASP A 291 -11.23 17.07 15.86
CA ASP A 291 -10.11 16.16 15.61
C ASP A 291 -8.99 16.81 14.79
N TYR A 292 -9.22 18.02 14.27
CA TYR A 292 -8.27 18.71 13.39
C TYR A 292 -7.80 20.02 14.01
N PRO A 293 -6.50 20.30 14.06
CA PRO A 293 -5.97 21.60 14.42
C PRO A 293 -6.55 22.71 13.53
N SER A 294 -6.57 23.95 14.04
CA SER A 294 -7.18 25.09 13.33
C SER A 294 -6.58 25.35 11.95
N TRP A 295 -5.30 25.01 11.75
CA TRP A 295 -4.60 25.16 10.48
C TRP A 295 -4.88 24.05 9.46
N GLN A 296 -5.48 22.90 9.85
CA GLN A 296 -5.82 21.79 8.97
C GLN A 296 -7.25 21.90 8.38
N LYS A 297 -7.68 23.08 7.99
CA LYS A 297 -9.01 23.29 7.40
C LYS A 297 -9.20 22.50 6.09
N GLN A 298 -8.20 22.55 5.22
CA GLN A 298 -8.20 21.84 3.94
C GLN A 298 -8.33 20.32 4.13
N LYS A 299 -7.54 19.75 5.05
CA LYS A 299 -7.62 18.30 5.34
C LYS A 299 -8.98 17.90 5.90
N PHE A 300 -9.54 18.68 6.82
CA PHE A 300 -10.90 18.43 7.33
C PHE A 300 -11.95 18.46 6.20
N TYR A 301 -11.85 19.42 5.28
CA TYR A 301 -12.73 19.49 4.11
C TYR A 301 -12.62 18.24 3.24
N GLU A 302 -11.41 17.85 2.87
CA GLU A 302 -11.12 16.67 2.04
C GLU A 302 -11.63 15.38 2.69
N ASP A 303 -11.32 15.16 3.97
CA ASP A 303 -11.74 13.98 4.71
C ASP A 303 -13.27 13.93 4.89
N SER A 304 -13.91 15.09 5.10
CA SER A 304 -15.39 15.19 5.19
C SER A 304 -16.06 14.83 3.87
N LEU A 305 -15.53 15.37 2.77
CA LEU A 305 -16.05 15.07 1.44
C LEU A 305 -15.82 13.60 1.06
N ALA A 306 -14.65 13.05 1.38
CA ALA A 306 -14.34 11.64 1.18
C ALA A 306 -15.29 10.74 2.00
N TRP A 307 -15.56 11.10 3.27
CA TRP A 307 -16.51 10.37 4.10
C TRP A 307 -17.91 10.33 3.48
N GLU A 308 -18.37 11.42 2.92
CA GLU A 308 -19.73 11.52 2.34
C GLU A 308 -19.81 10.86 0.96
N GLN A 309 -18.78 11.02 0.15
CA GLN A 309 -18.83 10.68 -1.27
C GLN A 309 -18.10 9.39 -1.64
N ASP A 310 -17.04 8.99 -0.93
CA ASP A 310 -16.30 7.79 -1.24
C ASP A 310 -16.77 6.60 -0.40
N PRO A 311 -17.39 5.56 -1.01
CA PRO A 311 -17.87 4.39 -0.29
C PRO A 311 -16.72 3.57 0.34
N LEU A 312 -15.49 3.68 -0.17
CA LEU A 312 -14.33 3.00 0.40
C LEU A 312 -13.79 3.71 1.66
N TYR A 313 -13.92 5.05 1.72
CA TYR A 313 -13.43 5.84 2.84
C TYR A 313 -14.27 5.59 4.11
N GLY A 314 -13.64 5.03 5.13
CA GLY A 314 -14.31 4.63 6.37
C GLY A 314 -15.18 3.38 6.25
N TRP A 315 -14.97 2.55 5.22
CA TRP A 315 -15.80 1.36 4.96
C TRP A 315 -15.94 0.48 6.19
N CYS A 316 -14.85 0.22 6.93
CA CYS A 316 -14.88 -0.60 8.14
C CYS A 316 -15.79 -0.01 9.23
N ASN A 317 -15.79 1.31 9.41
CA ASN A 317 -16.59 1.99 10.42
C ASN A 317 -18.05 2.21 10.00
N LYS A 318 -18.33 2.15 8.69
CA LYS A 318 -19.69 2.28 8.13
C LYS A 318 -20.43 0.94 8.07
N ASN A 319 -19.72 -0.18 8.13
CA ASN A 319 -20.27 -1.53 7.98
C ASN A 319 -20.01 -2.38 9.24
N MET A 320 -20.98 -3.22 9.59
CA MET A 320 -20.90 -4.08 10.75
C MET A 320 -20.65 -5.53 10.32
N ASN A 321 -19.81 -6.23 11.08
CA ASN A 321 -19.56 -7.64 10.91
C ASN A 321 -20.73 -8.49 11.51
N ARG A 322 -20.67 -9.80 11.38
CA ARG A 322 -21.69 -10.74 11.88
C ARG A 322 -21.95 -10.62 13.41
N ASN A 323 -21.04 -10.04 14.16
CA ASN A 323 -21.16 -9.83 15.62
C ASN A 323 -21.74 -8.44 15.97
N GLY A 324 -22.19 -7.65 14.99
CA GLY A 324 -22.70 -6.29 15.18
C GLY A 324 -21.63 -5.27 15.59
N GLN A 325 -20.35 -5.56 15.31
CA GLN A 325 -19.23 -4.65 15.54
C GLN A 325 -18.72 -4.12 14.20
N PRO A 326 -18.14 -2.90 14.17
CA PRO A 326 -17.45 -2.41 12.98
C PRO A 326 -16.40 -3.41 12.50
N TYR A 327 -16.26 -3.55 11.18
CA TYR A 327 -15.19 -4.39 10.62
C TYR A 327 -13.82 -3.90 11.04
N ASN A 328 -12.89 -4.84 11.23
CA ASN A 328 -11.50 -4.56 11.57
C ASN A 328 -10.56 -5.31 10.63
N ILE A 329 -9.83 -4.57 9.80
CA ILE A 329 -8.87 -5.14 8.84
C ILE A 329 -7.76 -5.97 9.48
N TYR A 330 -7.52 -5.84 10.77
CA TYR A 330 -6.45 -6.58 11.45
C TYR A 330 -6.91 -7.93 12.02
N THR A 331 -8.25 -8.16 12.11
CA THR A 331 -8.78 -9.31 12.83
C THR A 331 -9.85 -10.09 12.09
N ASP A 332 -10.53 -9.50 11.10
CA ASP A 332 -11.74 -10.11 10.51
C ASP A 332 -11.45 -10.91 9.23
N GLY A 333 -10.16 -11.04 8.85
CA GLY A 333 -9.75 -11.94 7.76
C GLY A 333 -10.32 -11.57 6.39
N LEU A 334 -10.46 -10.27 6.12
CA LEU A 334 -11.00 -9.79 4.86
C LEU A 334 -10.07 -10.11 3.68
N LYS A 335 -10.64 -10.24 2.49
CA LYS A 335 -9.92 -10.32 1.22
C LYS A 335 -10.22 -9.04 0.43
N VAL A 336 -9.21 -8.19 0.24
CA VAL A 336 -9.34 -6.91 -0.47
C VAL A 336 -8.71 -7.05 -1.85
N TYR A 337 -9.53 -6.94 -2.90
CA TYR A 337 -9.08 -7.02 -4.28
C TYR A 337 -8.88 -5.63 -4.85
N THR A 338 -7.62 -5.30 -5.13
CA THR A 338 -7.24 -4.01 -5.68
C THR A 338 -7.32 -4.00 -7.21
N THR A 339 -7.17 -2.82 -7.80
CA THR A 339 -7.08 -2.63 -9.25
C THR A 339 -5.66 -2.74 -9.79
N ILE A 340 -4.66 -2.84 -8.90
CA ILE A 340 -3.23 -2.96 -9.27
C ILE A 340 -2.99 -4.22 -10.10
N ASP A 341 -2.30 -4.08 -11.21
CA ASP A 341 -1.68 -5.21 -11.91
C ASP A 341 -0.27 -5.43 -11.34
N SER A 342 0.01 -6.63 -10.85
CA SER A 342 1.28 -6.91 -10.14
C SER A 342 2.51 -6.69 -11.01
N ARG A 343 2.41 -6.92 -12.34
CA ARG A 343 3.50 -6.72 -13.31
C ARG A 343 3.73 -5.24 -13.56
N MET A 344 2.64 -4.48 -13.77
CA MET A 344 2.73 -3.03 -13.96
C MET A 344 3.26 -2.34 -12.69
N GLN A 345 2.88 -2.82 -11.51
CA GLN A 345 3.44 -2.33 -10.25
C GLN A 345 4.95 -2.57 -10.17
N GLU A 346 5.40 -3.78 -10.48
CA GLU A 346 6.82 -4.12 -10.52
C GLU A 346 7.59 -3.26 -11.55
N TYR A 347 7.00 -3.02 -12.72
CA TYR A 347 7.61 -2.16 -13.74
C TYR A 347 7.75 -0.70 -13.28
N ALA A 348 6.79 -0.20 -12.50
CA ALA A 348 6.87 1.13 -11.90
C ALA A 348 7.95 1.19 -10.80
N GLU A 349 8.02 0.19 -9.91
CA GLU A 349 9.07 0.06 -8.89
C GLU A 349 10.46 0.03 -9.54
N GLN A 350 10.63 -0.77 -10.60
CA GLN A 350 11.90 -0.85 -11.35
C GLN A 350 12.23 0.45 -12.09
N ALA A 351 11.24 1.18 -12.64
CA ALA A 351 11.46 2.45 -13.30
C ALA A 351 11.94 3.53 -12.32
N VAL A 352 11.33 3.59 -11.12
CA VAL A 352 11.76 4.49 -10.05
C VAL A 352 13.16 4.12 -9.54
N ALA A 353 13.40 2.84 -9.26
CA ALA A 353 14.71 2.37 -8.83
C ALA A 353 15.81 2.71 -9.86
N LYS A 354 15.55 2.47 -11.14
CA LYS A 354 16.50 2.79 -12.21
C LYS A 354 16.77 4.28 -12.30
N HIS A 355 15.73 5.11 -12.36
CA HIS A 355 15.90 6.53 -12.64
C HIS A 355 16.21 7.35 -11.38
N VAL A 356 15.36 7.26 -10.33
CA VAL A 356 15.50 8.15 -9.16
C VAL A 356 16.71 7.74 -8.33
N THR A 357 16.80 6.45 -7.94
CA THR A 357 17.89 5.99 -7.09
C THR A 357 19.17 5.67 -7.88
N GLY A 358 19.05 5.15 -9.11
CA GLY A 358 20.19 4.73 -9.92
C GLY A 358 20.84 5.84 -10.75
N GLU A 359 20.08 6.80 -11.27
CA GLU A 359 20.59 7.86 -12.16
C GLU A 359 20.60 9.23 -11.46
N LEU A 360 19.46 9.70 -10.90
CA LEU A 360 19.35 11.05 -10.37
C LEU A 360 20.04 11.26 -9.01
N GLN A 361 19.85 10.34 -8.06
CA GLN A 361 20.43 10.49 -6.72
C GLN A 361 21.96 10.60 -6.76
N PRO A 362 22.71 9.78 -7.54
CA PRO A 362 24.16 9.96 -7.66
C PRO A 362 24.58 11.31 -8.22
N ILE A 363 23.79 11.89 -9.15
CA ILE A 363 24.05 13.22 -9.70
C ILE A 363 23.78 14.27 -8.63
N PHE A 364 22.68 14.18 -7.90
CA PHE A 364 22.35 15.07 -6.80
C PHE A 364 23.41 15.01 -5.68
N ASP A 365 23.83 13.83 -5.28
CA ASP A 365 24.89 13.63 -4.28
C ASP A 365 26.20 14.29 -4.73
N LYS A 366 26.53 14.22 -6.02
CA LYS A 366 27.72 14.89 -6.58
C LYS A 366 27.61 16.41 -6.51
N GLU A 367 26.44 16.99 -6.82
CA GLU A 367 26.21 18.44 -6.66
C GLU A 367 26.34 18.86 -5.20
N GLN A 368 25.85 18.05 -4.25
CA GLN A 368 25.85 18.37 -2.83
C GLN A 368 27.22 18.25 -2.15
N ARG A 369 28.19 17.52 -2.72
CA ARG A 369 29.52 17.33 -2.10
C ARG A 369 30.29 18.63 -1.86
N THR A 370 30.12 19.63 -2.72
CA THR A 370 30.79 20.93 -2.62
C THR A 370 29.93 22.00 -1.96
N ASN A 371 28.68 21.66 -1.64
CA ASN A 371 27.71 22.58 -1.08
C ASN A 371 27.82 22.65 0.44
N LYS A 372 28.20 23.81 0.98
CA LYS A 372 28.35 24.03 2.44
C LYS A 372 27.01 23.98 3.19
N ASN A 373 25.89 24.20 2.49
CA ASN A 373 24.56 24.17 3.07
C ASN A 373 23.83 22.83 2.89
N ALA A 374 24.51 21.82 2.33
CA ALA A 374 23.89 20.52 2.06
C ALA A 374 23.09 19.98 3.28
N PRO A 375 21.88 19.40 3.02
CA PRO A 375 21.28 19.10 1.72
C PRO A 375 20.48 20.24 1.09
N TYR A 376 20.40 21.40 1.74
CA TYR A 376 19.71 22.58 1.19
C TYR A 376 20.47 23.17 0.02
N ALA A 377 19.77 23.78 -0.91
CA ALA A 377 20.38 24.36 -2.10
C ALA A 377 21.41 25.44 -1.77
N SER A 378 22.45 25.58 -2.57
CA SER A 378 23.55 26.55 -2.35
C SER A 378 23.10 28.01 -2.37
N ALA A 379 21.98 28.32 -3.02
CA ALA A 379 21.38 29.65 -3.06
C ALA A 379 20.67 30.05 -1.75
N ILE A 380 20.39 29.08 -0.88
CA ILE A 380 19.73 29.31 0.42
C ILE A 380 20.78 29.88 1.40
N SER A 381 20.38 30.91 2.17
CA SER A 381 21.28 31.48 3.18
C SER A 381 21.58 30.44 4.29
N ALA A 382 22.80 30.49 4.85
CA ALA A 382 23.19 29.60 5.94
C ALA A 382 22.28 29.73 7.17
N GLU A 383 21.71 30.94 7.40
CA GLU A 383 20.76 31.18 8.49
C GLU A 383 19.44 30.42 8.24
N LYS A 384 18.87 30.52 7.03
CA LYS A 384 17.66 29.81 6.64
C LYS A 384 17.88 28.30 6.71
N ALA A 385 18.99 27.77 6.18
CA ALA A 385 19.33 26.35 6.24
C ALA A 385 19.41 25.83 7.70
N ARG A 386 20.00 26.60 8.61
CA ARG A 386 20.01 26.29 10.07
C ARG A 386 18.61 26.30 10.67
N GLY A 387 17.80 27.30 10.31
CA GLY A 387 16.40 27.41 10.76
C GLY A 387 15.56 26.20 10.33
N ASP A 388 15.69 25.78 9.09
CA ASP A 388 14.97 24.61 8.54
C ASP A 388 15.41 23.30 9.20
N LEU A 389 16.71 23.14 9.43
CA LEU A 389 17.23 21.98 10.17
C LEU A 389 16.76 21.96 11.63
N ALA A 390 16.71 23.12 12.29
CA ALA A 390 16.21 23.24 13.66
C ALA A 390 14.69 22.91 13.73
N ARG A 391 13.92 23.29 12.70
CA ARG A 391 12.50 22.90 12.56
C ARG A 391 12.38 21.40 12.42
N ALA A 392 13.13 20.77 11.50
CA ALA A 392 13.14 19.34 11.30
C ALA A 392 13.54 18.56 12.57
N LYS A 393 14.53 19.04 13.32
CA LYS A 393 14.90 18.50 14.64
C LYS A 393 13.70 18.49 15.60
N ARG A 394 12.99 19.61 15.72
CA ARG A 394 11.81 19.72 16.62
C ARG A 394 10.65 18.81 16.22
N GLN A 395 10.53 18.49 14.95
CA GLN A 395 9.51 17.58 14.41
C GLN A 395 9.88 16.10 14.52
N SER A 396 11.15 15.78 14.82
CA SER A 396 11.60 14.39 14.92
C SER A 396 11.01 13.68 16.15
N ALA A 397 10.71 12.38 16.01
CA ALA A 397 10.18 11.55 17.09
C ALA A 397 11.08 11.61 18.34
N ARG A 398 12.40 11.51 18.16
CA ARG A 398 13.38 11.61 19.24
C ARG A 398 13.23 12.89 20.04
N TYR A 399 13.08 14.06 19.37
CA TYR A 399 12.89 15.33 20.07
C TYR A 399 11.59 15.34 20.88
N ILE A 400 10.49 14.88 20.26
CA ILE A 400 9.16 14.82 20.88
C ILE A 400 9.18 13.89 22.11
N GLU A 401 9.80 12.73 22.01
CA GLU A 401 9.94 11.78 23.13
C GLU A 401 10.79 12.34 24.27
N MET A 402 11.92 12.96 23.96
CA MET A 402 12.76 13.60 24.97
C MET A 402 12.02 14.76 25.68
N LYS A 403 11.26 15.57 24.95
CA LYS A 403 10.41 16.62 25.54
C LYS A 403 9.34 16.04 26.46
N LYS A 404 8.67 14.97 26.05
CA LYS A 404 7.68 14.25 26.89
C LYS A 404 8.33 13.66 28.15
N ALA A 405 9.58 13.22 28.05
CA ALA A 405 10.36 12.72 29.18
C ALA A 405 10.94 13.82 30.09
N GLY A 406 10.68 15.13 29.81
CA GLY A 406 11.05 16.25 30.64
C GLY A 406 12.46 16.81 30.42
N TYR A 407 13.15 16.42 29.33
CA TYR A 407 14.47 16.97 29.02
C TYR A 407 14.40 18.46 28.65
N THR A 408 15.38 19.24 29.11
CA THR A 408 15.57 20.64 28.71
C THR A 408 16.09 20.76 27.29
N ASP A 409 15.91 21.92 26.65
CA ASP A 409 16.42 22.14 25.29
C ASP A 409 17.94 21.98 25.20
N ALA A 410 18.70 22.42 26.21
CA ALA A 410 20.15 22.23 26.27
C ALA A 410 20.56 20.74 26.30
N GLN A 411 19.89 19.92 27.10
CA GLN A 411 20.13 18.48 27.16
C GLN A 411 19.78 17.78 25.82
N ILE A 412 18.71 18.23 25.17
CA ILE A 412 18.31 17.72 23.85
C ILE A 412 19.34 18.13 22.78
N ASP A 413 19.85 19.39 22.85
CA ASP A 413 20.87 19.86 21.91
C ASP A 413 22.17 19.05 22.05
N GLU A 414 22.59 18.76 23.26
CA GLU A 414 23.76 17.92 23.56
C GLU A 414 23.54 16.49 23.00
N ALA A 415 22.35 15.88 23.27
CA ALA A 415 22.03 14.54 22.79
C ALA A 415 21.97 14.44 21.24
N PHE A 416 21.53 15.53 20.56
CA PHE A 416 21.49 15.58 19.11
C PHE A 416 22.86 15.86 18.47
N ALA A 417 23.80 16.43 19.20
CA ALA A 417 25.18 16.67 18.75
C ALA A 417 26.10 15.45 18.96
N LYS A 418 25.77 14.57 19.92
CA LYS A 418 26.61 13.43 20.28
C LYS A 418 26.48 12.30 19.24
N PRO A 419 27.59 11.84 18.60
CA PRO A 419 27.56 10.68 17.71
C PRO A 419 27.14 9.40 18.45
N ILE A 420 26.30 8.60 17.81
CA ILE A 420 25.82 7.31 18.28
C ILE A 420 25.85 6.28 17.14
N GLU A 421 25.95 5.02 17.48
CA GLU A 421 25.77 3.93 16.51
C GLU A 421 24.32 3.89 16.03
N MET A 422 24.12 3.81 14.74
CA MET A 422 22.79 3.71 14.12
C MET A 422 22.87 3.00 12.76
N THR A 423 21.80 2.33 12.39
CA THR A 423 21.58 1.81 11.05
C THR A 423 20.82 2.84 10.23
N VAL A 424 21.34 3.18 9.05
CA VAL A 424 20.72 4.17 8.13
C VAL A 424 20.49 3.56 6.76
N TYR A 425 19.49 4.06 6.07
CA TYR A 425 19.22 3.72 4.67
C TYR A 425 20.41 4.09 3.78
N SER A 426 20.73 3.23 2.82
CA SER A 426 21.59 3.60 1.69
C SER A 426 21.07 2.96 0.39
N LEU A 427 21.51 3.45 -0.76
CA LEU A 427 21.12 2.91 -2.08
C LEU A 427 21.55 1.44 -2.29
N LYS A 428 22.39 0.90 -1.42
CA LYS A 428 22.89 -0.48 -1.44
C LYS A 428 22.32 -1.36 -0.33
N GLY A 429 21.31 -0.88 0.38
CA GLY A 429 20.74 -1.50 1.58
C GLY A 429 21.13 -0.78 2.85
N ASP A 430 20.64 -1.25 3.98
CA ASP A 430 20.91 -0.66 5.29
C ASP A 430 22.40 -0.69 5.63
N LYS A 431 22.88 0.39 6.23
CA LYS A 431 24.27 0.59 6.59
C LYS A 431 24.40 0.98 8.05
N ASP A 432 25.21 0.22 8.79
CA ASP A 432 25.62 0.60 10.14
C ASP A 432 26.68 1.70 10.09
N THR A 433 26.49 2.75 10.89
CA THR A 433 27.35 3.90 10.91
C THR A 433 27.30 4.61 12.27
N ILE A 434 28.30 5.46 12.52
CA ILE A 434 28.34 6.33 13.69
C ILE A 434 28.14 7.75 13.20
N MET A 435 27.05 8.39 13.61
CA MET A 435 26.77 9.80 13.32
C MET A 435 25.90 10.42 14.41
N SER A 436 25.87 11.76 14.47
CA SER A 436 24.98 12.44 15.40
C SER A 436 23.51 12.34 14.91
N PRO A 437 22.51 12.35 15.83
CA PRO A 437 21.11 12.43 15.42
C PRO A 437 20.78 13.64 14.55
N LEU A 438 21.49 14.76 14.72
CA LEU A 438 21.31 15.92 13.85
C LEU A 438 21.84 15.67 12.43
N ASP A 439 23.00 15.00 12.31
CA ASP A 439 23.55 14.63 11.00
C ASP A 439 22.72 13.55 10.31
N SER A 440 22.08 12.66 11.07
CA SER A 440 21.14 11.70 10.48
C SER A 440 19.94 12.42 9.85
N ILE A 441 19.40 13.48 10.44
CA ILE A 441 18.34 14.30 9.84
C ILE A 441 18.82 14.92 8.52
N ARG A 442 20.03 15.51 8.49
CA ARG A 442 20.62 16.03 7.24
C ARG A 442 20.76 14.94 6.18
N TYR A 443 21.26 13.78 6.60
CA TYR A 443 21.45 12.63 5.73
C TYR A 443 20.14 12.17 5.08
N TYR A 444 19.06 12.00 5.85
CA TYR A 444 17.76 11.58 5.31
C TYR A 444 17.11 12.65 4.43
N LYS A 445 17.39 13.93 4.65
CA LYS A 445 16.92 15.03 3.78
C LYS A 445 17.64 15.11 2.44
N SER A 446 18.82 14.49 2.30
CA SER A 446 19.57 14.46 1.02
C SER A 446 18.97 13.49 0.00
N PHE A 447 18.06 12.60 0.39
CA PHE A 447 17.44 11.67 -0.54
C PHE A 447 16.28 12.31 -1.29
N LEU A 448 16.26 12.12 -2.61
CA LEU A 448 15.16 12.55 -3.46
C LEU A 448 13.88 11.78 -3.12
N ARG A 449 12.77 12.45 -3.27
CA ARG A 449 11.41 11.91 -3.13
C ARG A 449 10.77 11.80 -4.51
N THR A 450 9.82 10.88 -4.63
CA THR A 450 9.06 10.69 -5.86
C THR A 450 7.66 10.18 -5.57
N GLY A 451 6.73 10.52 -6.44
CA GLY A 451 5.41 9.90 -6.53
C GLY A 451 5.15 9.53 -7.99
N PHE A 452 4.54 8.37 -8.22
CA PHE A 452 4.11 7.94 -9.54
C PHE A 452 2.80 7.17 -9.45
N MET A 453 1.90 7.43 -10.39
CA MET A 453 0.67 6.66 -10.54
C MET A 453 0.39 6.44 -12.02
N CYS A 454 -0.10 5.25 -12.36
CA CYS A 454 -0.64 4.93 -13.67
C CYS A 454 -2.06 4.39 -13.51
N MET A 455 -2.96 4.86 -14.38
CA MET A 455 -4.38 4.58 -14.35
C MET A 455 -4.87 4.20 -15.75
N ASP A 456 -5.76 3.23 -15.82
CA ASP A 456 -6.51 2.93 -17.06
C ASP A 456 -7.62 3.98 -17.20
N SER A 457 -7.64 4.67 -18.34
CA SER A 457 -8.52 5.82 -18.56
C SER A 457 -9.99 5.42 -18.76
N GLU A 458 -10.25 4.21 -19.24
CA GLU A 458 -11.60 3.71 -19.52
C GLU A 458 -12.31 3.21 -18.26
N THR A 459 -11.56 2.55 -17.36
CA THR A 459 -12.12 1.94 -16.16
C THR A 459 -11.93 2.79 -14.90
N GLY A 460 -10.96 3.68 -14.89
CA GLY A 460 -10.52 4.38 -13.69
C GLY A 460 -9.63 3.53 -12.77
N TYR A 461 -9.24 2.33 -13.18
CA TYR A 461 -8.44 1.42 -12.39
C TYR A 461 -7.00 1.91 -12.24
N VAL A 462 -6.54 2.04 -11.02
CA VAL A 462 -5.13 2.33 -10.73
C VAL A 462 -4.32 1.05 -10.95
N LYS A 463 -3.46 1.05 -11.97
CA LYS A 463 -2.65 -0.11 -12.39
C LYS A 463 -1.30 -0.19 -11.71
N ALA A 464 -0.71 0.96 -11.36
CA ALA A 464 0.56 1.05 -10.63
C ALA A 464 0.56 2.28 -9.73
N TYR A 465 1.21 2.16 -8.55
CA TYR A 465 1.21 3.19 -7.52
C TYR A 465 2.53 3.20 -6.75
N ILE A 466 3.24 4.33 -6.77
CA ILE A 466 4.49 4.55 -6.06
C ILE A 466 4.36 5.83 -5.22
N GLY A 467 4.46 5.71 -3.90
CA GLY A 467 4.43 6.87 -2.99
C GLY A 467 5.81 7.37 -2.57
N GLY A 468 6.88 6.65 -2.92
CA GLY A 468 8.26 7.02 -2.58
C GLY A 468 9.26 5.97 -3.04
N VAL A 469 10.53 6.17 -2.69
CA VAL A 469 11.65 5.30 -3.11
C VAL A 469 11.81 4.04 -2.24
N ASP A 470 11.46 4.11 -0.98
CA ASP A 470 11.55 3.01 -0.01
C ASP A 470 10.60 3.25 1.16
N TYR A 471 9.60 2.39 1.34
CA TYR A 471 8.57 2.55 2.37
C TYR A 471 9.11 2.30 3.79
N SER A 472 10.12 1.49 3.95
CA SER A 472 10.68 1.16 5.28
C SER A 472 11.28 2.39 5.96
N HIS A 473 11.87 3.30 5.15
CA HIS A 473 12.58 4.49 5.61
C HIS A 473 11.84 5.80 5.32
N PHE A 474 11.03 5.86 4.25
CA PHE A 474 10.36 7.08 3.78
C PHE A 474 8.85 6.82 3.63
N GLN A 475 8.14 6.82 4.75
CA GLN A 475 6.73 6.39 4.79
C GLN A 475 5.73 7.45 4.30
N TYR A 476 6.17 8.73 4.17
CA TYR A 476 5.28 9.78 3.67
C TYR A 476 4.98 9.59 2.19
N ASP A 477 3.70 9.42 1.88
CA ASP A 477 3.22 9.10 0.54
C ASP A 477 3.15 10.34 -0.35
N MET A 478 4.04 10.42 -1.33
CA MET A 478 4.10 11.53 -2.28
C MET A 478 3.07 11.41 -3.42
N CYS A 479 2.36 10.30 -3.52
CA CYS A 479 1.35 10.11 -4.57
C CYS A 479 0.00 10.73 -4.20
N THR A 480 -0.47 10.54 -2.96
CA THR A 480 -1.77 11.05 -2.49
C THR A 480 -1.66 12.08 -1.37
N GLN A 481 -0.74 11.91 -0.41
CA GLN A 481 -0.59 12.84 0.72
C GLN A 481 0.30 14.04 0.37
N GLY A 482 1.34 13.79 -0.43
CA GLY A 482 2.28 14.82 -0.85
C GLY A 482 1.65 15.75 -1.87
N LYS A 483 1.31 16.98 -1.46
CA LYS A 483 0.86 18.04 -2.36
C LYS A 483 2.04 18.96 -2.66
N ARG A 484 2.31 19.14 -3.93
CA ARG A 484 3.46 19.91 -4.42
C ARG A 484 3.03 20.87 -5.51
N GLN A 485 3.76 21.97 -5.64
CA GLN A 485 3.48 23.00 -6.63
C GLN A 485 3.59 22.42 -8.04
N VAL A 486 2.50 22.54 -8.81
CA VAL A 486 2.38 21.87 -10.11
C VAL A 486 3.08 22.58 -11.27
N GLY A 487 3.34 23.86 -11.12
CA GLY A 487 3.98 24.65 -12.20
C GLY A 487 3.22 24.54 -13.51
N SER A 488 3.94 24.39 -14.60
CA SER A 488 3.38 24.36 -15.95
C SER A 488 2.46 23.16 -16.26
N THR A 489 2.30 22.19 -15.38
CA THR A 489 1.32 21.11 -15.59
C THR A 489 -0.13 21.57 -15.39
N ILE A 490 -0.35 22.77 -14.88
CA ILE A 490 -1.67 23.41 -14.80
C ILE A 490 -2.15 23.93 -16.16
N LYS A 491 -1.24 24.22 -17.09
CA LYS A 491 -1.58 24.86 -18.37
C LYS A 491 -2.62 24.12 -19.21
N PRO A 492 -2.62 22.77 -19.30
CA PRO A 492 -3.68 22.07 -20.04
C PRO A 492 -5.10 22.44 -19.60
N TYR A 493 -5.32 22.68 -18.31
CA TYR A 493 -6.65 23.11 -17.82
C TYR A 493 -7.02 24.53 -18.26
N LEU A 494 -6.02 25.45 -18.28
CA LEU A 494 -6.24 26.79 -18.81
C LEU A 494 -6.58 26.75 -20.31
N TYR A 495 -5.84 25.96 -21.08
CA TYR A 495 -6.11 25.80 -22.49
C TYR A 495 -7.44 25.06 -22.76
N SER A 496 -7.84 24.14 -21.88
CA SER A 496 -9.17 23.53 -21.93
C SER A 496 -10.28 24.59 -21.74
N LEU A 497 -10.10 25.52 -20.78
CA LEU A 497 -11.02 26.63 -20.60
C LEU A 497 -11.13 27.49 -21.88
N ALA A 498 -10.01 27.73 -22.56
CA ALA A 498 -10.02 28.44 -23.83
C ALA A 498 -10.81 27.67 -24.90
N MET A 499 -10.55 26.35 -25.06
CA MET A 499 -11.27 25.51 -26.05
C MET A 499 -12.77 25.47 -25.81
N GLU A 500 -13.20 25.44 -24.53
CA GLU A 500 -14.61 25.54 -24.13
C GLU A 500 -15.24 26.91 -24.47
N ASN A 501 -14.44 27.97 -24.55
CA ASN A 501 -14.88 29.30 -24.90
C ASN A 501 -14.68 29.61 -26.40
N GLY A 502 -14.68 28.61 -27.27
CA GLY A 502 -14.64 28.74 -28.72
C GLY A 502 -13.25 28.94 -29.35
N TRP A 503 -12.19 28.98 -28.55
CA TRP A 503 -10.83 29.06 -29.10
C TRP A 503 -10.42 27.74 -29.76
N THR A 504 -9.44 27.87 -30.66
CA THR A 504 -8.88 26.74 -31.41
C THR A 504 -7.37 26.59 -31.19
N PRO A 505 -6.80 25.41 -31.45
CA PRO A 505 -5.35 25.21 -31.44
C PRO A 505 -4.58 26.11 -32.42
N CYS A 506 -5.26 26.61 -33.47
CA CYS A 506 -4.69 27.41 -34.55
C CYS A 506 -4.72 28.91 -34.27
N ASP A 507 -5.52 29.35 -33.31
CA ASP A 507 -5.57 30.76 -32.93
C ASP A 507 -4.23 31.27 -32.47
N GLU A 508 -3.92 32.50 -32.85
CA GLU A 508 -2.60 33.08 -32.62
C GLU A 508 -2.62 34.05 -31.42
N ALA A 509 -1.52 34.03 -30.70
CA ALA A 509 -1.26 34.91 -29.57
C ALA A 509 0.11 35.62 -29.72
N PRO A 510 0.26 36.86 -29.23
CA PRO A 510 1.50 37.60 -29.29
C PRO A 510 2.55 37.00 -28.33
N ASN A 511 3.68 36.58 -28.86
CA ASN A 511 4.77 36.02 -28.07
C ASN A 511 5.70 37.13 -27.55
N VAL A 512 5.14 37.99 -26.69
CA VAL A 512 5.84 39.15 -26.11
C VAL A 512 5.70 39.16 -24.59
N GLN A 513 6.69 39.71 -23.91
CA GLN A 513 6.61 39.92 -22.46
C GLN A 513 5.69 41.09 -22.16
N GLN A 514 4.68 40.85 -21.37
CA GLN A 514 3.72 41.87 -20.92
C GLN A 514 3.74 41.95 -19.39
N THR A 515 3.40 43.14 -18.87
CA THR A 515 3.24 43.37 -17.43
C THR A 515 1.75 43.50 -17.12
N TYR A 516 1.29 42.76 -16.16
CA TYR A 516 -0.10 42.70 -15.72
C TYR A 516 -0.26 43.27 -14.32
N THR A 517 -1.40 43.88 -14.05
CA THR A 517 -1.79 44.23 -12.68
C THR A 517 -2.50 43.03 -12.06
N VAL A 518 -1.97 42.53 -10.95
CA VAL A 518 -2.55 41.44 -10.16
C VAL A 518 -3.16 41.94 -8.84
N ALA A 519 -3.74 41.06 -8.03
CA ALA A 519 -4.37 41.40 -6.78
C ALA A 519 -3.52 42.33 -5.91
N GLY A 520 -4.12 43.35 -5.30
CA GLY A 520 -3.43 44.36 -4.50
C GLY A 520 -2.68 45.43 -5.32
N ASN A 521 -3.06 45.65 -6.57
CA ASN A 521 -2.40 46.60 -7.52
C ASN A 521 -0.89 46.35 -7.73
N GLN A 522 -0.45 45.09 -7.53
CA GLN A 522 0.94 44.71 -7.78
C GLN A 522 1.18 44.48 -9.27
N LEU A 523 2.30 44.98 -9.79
CA LEU A 523 2.74 44.71 -11.15
C LEU A 523 3.44 43.35 -11.22
N TRP A 524 2.95 42.48 -12.11
CA TRP A 524 3.52 41.17 -12.34
C TRP A 524 3.92 40.98 -13.78
N THR A 525 5.17 40.59 -14.00
CA THR A 525 5.74 40.35 -15.32
C THR A 525 6.25 38.91 -15.40
N PRO A 526 5.55 38.00 -16.13
CA PRO A 526 5.99 36.61 -16.23
C PRO A 526 7.34 36.50 -16.94
N ARG A 527 8.22 35.65 -16.38
CA ARG A 527 9.49 35.28 -17.03
C ARG A 527 9.27 34.04 -17.89
N ASN A 528 9.97 33.96 -19.03
CA ASN A 528 9.95 32.78 -19.90
C ASN A 528 11.37 32.17 -20.00
N GLY A 529 11.44 30.83 -20.08
CA GLY A 529 12.72 30.09 -20.17
C GLY A 529 13.42 30.22 -21.51
N SER A 530 12.71 30.65 -22.54
CA SER A 530 13.23 30.80 -23.91
C SER A 530 12.70 32.09 -24.55
N ARG A 531 13.50 32.69 -25.42
CA ARG A 531 13.11 33.81 -26.32
C ARG A 531 12.88 33.36 -27.76
N ALA A 532 12.71 32.05 -27.99
CA ALA A 532 12.43 31.58 -29.36
C ALA A 532 11.15 32.26 -29.90
N ARG A 533 11.19 32.73 -31.12
CA ARG A 533 10.08 33.43 -31.80
C ARG A 533 9.55 34.66 -31.04
N TYR A 534 10.39 35.34 -30.26
CA TYR A 534 10.01 36.55 -29.54
C TYR A 534 9.58 37.66 -30.52
N GLY A 535 8.44 38.29 -30.29
CA GLY A 535 7.87 39.33 -31.14
C GLY A 535 6.95 38.82 -32.26
N GLU A 536 6.85 37.49 -32.45
CA GLU A 536 5.98 36.91 -33.47
C GLU A 536 4.57 36.59 -32.91
N MET A 537 3.58 36.54 -33.79
CA MET A 537 2.32 35.83 -33.52
C MET A 537 2.58 34.35 -33.64
N VAL A 538 2.10 33.58 -32.69
CA VAL A 538 2.31 32.12 -32.63
C VAL A 538 1.03 31.41 -32.20
N THR A 539 0.81 30.21 -32.73
CA THR A 539 -0.41 29.44 -32.41
C THR A 539 -0.46 29.02 -30.94
N LEU A 540 -1.64 28.90 -30.40
CA LEU A 540 -1.87 28.39 -29.05
C LEU A 540 -1.25 26.98 -28.88
N LYS A 541 -1.34 26.13 -29.92
CA LYS A 541 -0.68 24.83 -29.96
C LYS A 541 0.83 24.92 -29.73
N TRP A 542 1.50 25.86 -30.42
CA TRP A 542 2.93 26.10 -30.19
C TRP A 542 3.21 26.62 -28.77
N GLY A 543 2.40 27.55 -28.30
CA GLY A 543 2.50 28.10 -26.94
C GLY A 543 2.46 27.04 -25.85
N LEU A 544 1.53 26.08 -25.96
CA LEU A 544 1.44 24.94 -25.02
C LEU A 544 2.61 23.96 -25.20
N ALA A 545 2.97 23.64 -26.45
CA ALA A 545 4.06 22.70 -26.78
C ALA A 545 5.40 23.15 -26.19
N MET A 546 5.71 24.45 -26.32
CA MET A 546 6.92 25.07 -25.78
C MET A 546 6.79 25.51 -24.32
N SER A 547 5.62 25.27 -23.72
CA SER A 547 5.32 25.69 -22.34
C SER A 547 5.55 27.17 -22.08
N ASN A 548 5.21 28.01 -23.08
CA ASN A 548 5.48 29.44 -23.05
C ASN A 548 4.64 30.15 -21.97
N ASN A 549 5.29 30.91 -21.09
CA ASN A 549 4.64 31.59 -19.98
C ASN A 549 3.94 32.89 -20.42
N TRP A 550 4.49 33.58 -21.42
CA TRP A 550 3.89 34.82 -21.93
C TRP A 550 2.53 34.55 -22.59
N ILE A 551 2.47 33.50 -23.43
CA ILE A 551 1.24 33.05 -24.09
C ILE A 551 0.21 32.63 -23.05
N SER A 552 0.61 31.86 -22.03
CA SER A 552 -0.33 31.41 -20.98
C SER A 552 -0.86 32.58 -20.15
N ALA A 553 -0.03 33.58 -19.83
CA ALA A 553 -0.45 34.76 -19.10
C ALA A 553 -1.39 35.63 -19.97
N TRP A 554 -1.06 35.81 -21.26
CA TRP A 554 -1.94 36.51 -22.20
C TRP A 554 -3.28 35.77 -22.33
N LEU A 555 -3.28 34.45 -22.51
CA LEU A 555 -4.49 33.66 -22.65
C LEU A 555 -5.40 33.80 -21.41
N LEU A 556 -4.85 33.68 -20.19
CA LEU A 556 -5.66 33.87 -18.98
C LEU A 556 -6.14 35.31 -18.82
N SER A 557 -5.44 36.31 -19.39
CA SER A 557 -5.93 37.70 -19.38
C SER A 557 -7.13 37.93 -20.32
N GLN A 558 -7.36 37.02 -21.26
CA GLN A 558 -8.57 37.03 -22.14
C GLN A 558 -9.72 36.23 -21.54
N LEU A 559 -9.47 35.51 -20.44
CA LEU A 559 -10.40 34.62 -19.74
C LEU A 559 -10.59 35.08 -18.29
N SER A 560 -11.56 34.47 -17.56
CA SER A 560 -11.73 34.74 -16.12
C SER A 560 -10.87 33.82 -15.26
N PRO A 561 -10.01 34.35 -14.36
CA PRO A 561 -9.34 33.56 -13.36
C PRO A 561 -10.28 32.79 -12.43
N GLU A 562 -11.47 33.32 -12.14
CA GLU A 562 -12.51 32.70 -11.32
C GLU A 562 -13.09 31.47 -12.02
N LEU A 563 -13.40 31.57 -13.32
CA LEU A 563 -13.85 30.45 -14.13
C LEU A 563 -12.74 29.39 -14.24
N PHE A 564 -11.49 29.81 -14.28
CA PHE A 564 -10.37 28.88 -14.29
C PHE A 564 -10.26 28.09 -12.98
N VAL A 565 -10.43 28.74 -11.82
CA VAL A 565 -10.49 28.03 -10.51
C VAL A 565 -11.68 27.07 -10.47
N LYS A 566 -12.85 27.50 -10.93
CA LYS A 566 -14.03 26.63 -11.00
C LYS A 566 -13.75 25.38 -11.85
N LEU A 567 -13.17 25.56 -13.03
CA LEU A 567 -12.83 24.44 -13.92
C LEU A 567 -11.82 23.48 -13.25
N LEU A 568 -10.81 23.98 -12.52
CA LEU A 568 -9.89 23.15 -11.77
C LEU A 568 -10.62 22.27 -10.75
N HIS A 569 -11.61 22.82 -10.03
CA HIS A 569 -12.44 22.03 -9.10
C HIS A 569 -13.32 21.02 -9.84
N ASP A 570 -13.85 21.35 -11.00
CA ASP A 570 -14.61 20.41 -11.85
C ASP A 570 -13.74 19.25 -12.31
N PHE A 571 -12.47 19.50 -12.65
CA PHE A 571 -11.47 18.48 -12.92
C PHE A 571 -11.05 17.66 -11.68
N GLY A 572 -11.57 18.00 -10.48
CA GLY A 572 -11.36 17.26 -9.25
C GLY A 572 -10.15 17.68 -8.44
N ILE A 573 -9.62 18.87 -8.69
CA ILE A 573 -8.60 19.46 -7.83
C ILE A 573 -9.27 19.96 -6.56
N MET A 574 -8.87 19.39 -5.41
CA MET A 574 -9.56 19.58 -4.13
C MET A 574 -9.08 20.80 -3.33
N ASN A 575 -7.97 21.42 -3.75
CA ASN A 575 -7.37 22.53 -3.03
C ASN A 575 -8.28 23.77 -3.06
N GLN A 576 -8.85 24.14 -1.89
CA GLN A 576 -9.74 25.30 -1.72
C GLN A 576 -8.99 26.63 -1.57
N ASP A 577 -7.67 26.59 -1.35
CA ASP A 577 -6.84 27.78 -1.16
C ASP A 577 -6.28 28.34 -2.48
N ILE A 578 -6.79 27.86 -3.63
CA ILE A 578 -6.39 28.38 -4.96
C ILE A 578 -6.96 29.78 -5.13
N VAL A 579 -6.04 30.78 -5.22
CA VAL A 579 -6.42 32.18 -5.40
C VAL A 579 -6.63 32.46 -6.89
N PRO A 580 -7.80 33.00 -7.31
CA PRO A 580 -8.05 33.42 -8.68
C PRO A 580 -7.18 34.66 -8.99
N SER A 581 -6.17 34.46 -9.83
CA SER A 581 -5.27 35.54 -10.28
C SER A 581 -4.63 35.16 -11.62
N LEU A 582 -4.12 36.15 -12.35
CA LEU A 582 -3.42 35.90 -13.62
C LEU A 582 -2.16 35.02 -13.43
N ALA A 583 -1.51 35.09 -12.27
CA ALA A 583 -0.36 34.25 -11.96
C ALA A 583 -0.70 32.75 -11.88
N LEU A 584 -1.99 32.41 -11.72
CA LEU A 584 -2.46 31.02 -11.66
C LEU A 584 -2.11 30.23 -12.94
N CYS A 585 -1.98 30.90 -14.09
CA CYS A 585 -1.55 30.28 -15.35
C CYS A 585 -0.19 29.57 -15.26
N LEU A 586 0.64 29.86 -14.24
CA LEU A 586 1.95 29.25 -14.00
C LEU A 586 1.93 28.21 -12.89
N GLY A 587 0.75 27.90 -12.30
CA GLY A 587 0.55 26.84 -11.34
C GLY A 587 1.18 27.06 -9.95
N PRO A 588 1.01 28.23 -9.30
CA PRO A 588 1.47 28.45 -7.93
C PRO A 588 0.54 27.80 -6.90
N CYS A 589 0.05 26.60 -7.15
CA CYS A 589 -0.83 25.83 -6.27
C CYS A 589 -0.31 24.40 -6.10
N ASP A 590 -0.60 23.84 -4.93
CA ASP A 590 -0.14 22.52 -4.51
C ASP A 590 -1.21 21.47 -4.81
N ILE A 591 -0.86 20.42 -5.57
CA ILE A 591 -1.75 19.34 -6.00
C ILE A 591 -0.99 18.01 -5.86
N SER A 592 -1.69 16.92 -5.58
CA SER A 592 -1.09 15.58 -5.51
C SER A 592 -0.96 14.93 -6.89
N VAL A 593 -0.08 13.92 -7.00
CA VAL A 593 0.07 13.11 -8.23
C VAL A 593 -1.25 12.42 -8.59
N ALA A 594 -1.96 11.89 -7.60
CA ALA A 594 -3.21 11.18 -7.82
C ALA A 594 -4.32 12.11 -8.34
N GLU A 595 -4.44 13.34 -7.81
CA GLU A 595 -5.38 14.35 -8.33
C GLU A 595 -5.05 14.69 -9.79
N MET A 596 -3.76 14.91 -10.12
CA MET A 596 -3.33 15.23 -11.48
C MET A 596 -3.62 14.11 -12.47
N VAL A 597 -3.33 12.85 -12.10
CA VAL A 597 -3.59 11.69 -12.97
C VAL A 597 -5.11 11.49 -13.17
N GLY A 598 -5.89 11.58 -12.08
CA GLY A 598 -7.35 11.48 -12.17
C GLY A 598 -7.97 12.56 -13.07
N ALA A 599 -7.48 13.80 -12.96
CA ALA A 599 -7.95 14.91 -13.77
C ALA A 599 -7.63 14.73 -15.28
N TYR A 600 -6.44 14.25 -15.60
CA TYR A 600 -6.01 14.04 -16.99
C TYR A 600 -6.77 12.92 -17.72
N THR A 601 -7.53 12.06 -17.03
CA THR A 601 -8.39 11.06 -17.68
C THR A 601 -9.43 11.69 -18.61
N ALA A 602 -9.83 12.93 -18.35
CA ALA A 602 -10.80 13.65 -19.19
C ALA A 602 -10.32 13.80 -20.64
N PHE A 603 -9.01 13.93 -20.88
CA PHE A 603 -8.50 14.16 -22.25
C PHE A 603 -8.70 12.93 -23.15
N PRO A 604 -8.19 11.71 -22.83
CA PRO A 604 -8.41 10.55 -23.68
C PRO A 604 -9.87 10.04 -23.64
N GLN A 605 -10.67 10.46 -22.66
CA GLN A 605 -12.06 10.00 -22.43
C GLN A 605 -13.09 11.07 -22.81
N LYS A 606 -12.84 11.81 -23.90
CA LYS A 606 -13.84 12.71 -24.54
C LYS A 606 -14.46 13.71 -23.57
N GLY A 607 -13.65 14.27 -22.68
CA GLY A 607 -14.10 15.25 -21.69
C GLY A 607 -14.64 14.66 -20.37
N VAL A 608 -14.73 13.34 -20.26
CA VAL A 608 -15.26 12.66 -19.08
C VAL A 608 -14.11 12.27 -18.14
N ARG A 609 -14.05 12.90 -16.99
CA ARG A 609 -13.09 12.59 -15.92
C ARG A 609 -13.52 11.35 -15.13
N ARG A 610 -12.57 10.50 -14.77
CA ARG A 610 -12.77 9.34 -13.89
C ARG A 610 -12.00 9.50 -12.59
N ASN A 611 -12.65 9.16 -11.47
CA ASN A 611 -11.96 9.09 -10.18
C ASN A 611 -11.05 7.86 -10.13
N PRO A 612 -9.84 7.96 -9.53
CA PRO A 612 -9.02 6.79 -9.27
C PRO A 612 -9.78 5.74 -8.44
N LEU A 613 -9.85 4.52 -8.94
CA LEU A 613 -10.39 3.38 -8.23
C LEU A 613 -9.25 2.46 -7.79
N PHE A 614 -9.16 2.20 -6.50
CA PHE A 614 -8.08 1.40 -5.90
C PHE A 614 -8.52 -0.02 -5.56
N VAL A 615 -9.80 -0.22 -5.24
CA VAL A 615 -10.37 -1.50 -4.81
C VAL A 615 -11.60 -1.80 -5.63
N THR A 616 -11.71 -3.02 -6.16
CA THR A 616 -12.88 -3.48 -6.90
C THR A 616 -13.91 -4.15 -6.00
N ARG A 617 -13.47 -4.93 -5.02
CA ARG A 617 -14.35 -5.62 -4.08
C ARG A 617 -13.65 -5.97 -2.77
N ILE A 618 -14.46 -6.21 -1.75
CA ILE A 618 -14.06 -6.75 -0.45
C ILE A 618 -14.89 -8.02 -0.21
N GLU A 619 -14.21 -9.10 0.18
CA GLU A 619 -14.82 -10.38 0.55
C GLU A 619 -14.51 -10.70 2.02
N ASP A 620 -15.34 -11.52 2.65
CA ASP A 620 -15.03 -12.12 3.95
C ASP A 620 -14.05 -13.30 3.82
N SER A 621 -13.70 -13.92 4.93
CA SER A 621 -12.81 -15.09 4.98
C SER A 621 -13.38 -16.30 4.21
N GLU A 622 -14.69 -16.39 4.09
CA GLU A 622 -15.41 -17.47 3.39
C GLU A 622 -15.52 -17.22 1.87
N GLY A 623 -15.17 -16.02 1.39
CA GLY A 623 -15.26 -15.64 0.00
C GLY A 623 -16.60 -14.99 -0.40
N ASN A 624 -17.45 -14.65 0.58
CA ASN A 624 -18.68 -13.92 0.29
C ASN A 624 -18.35 -12.45 0.01
N VAL A 625 -18.90 -11.90 -1.07
CA VAL A 625 -18.70 -10.50 -1.44
C VAL A 625 -19.46 -9.59 -0.49
N LEU A 626 -18.73 -8.75 0.23
CA LEU A 626 -19.28 -7.78 1.19
C LEU A 626 -19.54 -6.42 0.53
N ALA A 627 -18.70 -6.01 -0.42
CA ALA A 627 -18.83 -4.75 -1.14
C ALA A 627 -18.18 -4.84 -2.52
N GLN A 628 -18.74 -4.07 -3.48
CA GLN A 628 -18.16 -3.83 -4.80
C GLN A 628 -18.09 -2.33 -5.06
N PHE A 629 -17.04 -1.88 -5.77
CA PHE A 629 -16.79 -0.47 -6.03
C PHE A 629 -16.61 -0.21 -7.52
N GLN A 630 -17.03 0.98 -7.94
CA GLN A 630 -16.89 1.46 -9.32
C GLN A 630 -16.35 2.88 -9.33
N SER A 631 -15.60 3.23 -10.38
CA SER A 631 -15.09 4.56 -10.58
C SER A 631 -16.24 5.54 -10.86
N ARG A 632 -16.22 6.67 -10.19
CA ARG A 632 -17.15 7.78 -10.48
C ARG A 632 -16.67 8.53 -11.71
N VAL A 633 -17.62 8.96 -12.50
CA VAL A 633 -17.40 9.72 -13.72
C VAL A 633 -18.06 11.08 -13.62
N LYS A 634 -17.44 12.10 -14.25
CA LYS A 634 -18.00 13.44 -14.38
C LYS A 634 -17.53 14.03 -15.71
N GLU A 635 -18.45 14.50 -16.53
CA GLU A 635 -18.13 15.34 -17.67
C GLU A 635 -17.62 16.70 -17.17
N VAL A 636 -16.46 17.14 -17.65
CA VAL A 636 -15.77 18.35 -17.18
C VAL A 636 -15.47 19.34 -18.30
N ILE A 637 -15.35 18.85 -19.52
CA ILE A 637 -15.23 19.62 -20.77
C ILE A 637 -16.00 18.88 -21.86
N SER A 638 -16.37 19.60 -22.92
CA SER A 638 -17.01 19.02 -24.09
C SER A 638 -16.10 18.05 -24.84
N GLU A 639 -16.69 17.12 -25.58
CA GLU A 639 -15.97 16.17 -26.42
C GLU A 639 -15.07 16.88 -27.45
N GLU A 640 -15.60 17.98 -28.06
CA GLU A 640 -14.84 18.81 -28.99
C GLU A 640 -13.61 19.46 -28.34
N ALA A 641 -13.76 20.07 -27.16
CA ALA A 641 -12.65 20.65 -26.43
C ALA A 641 -11.61 19.57 -26.05
N ALA A 642 -12.05 18.36 -25.69
CA ALA A 642 -11.16 17.24 -25.43
C ALA A 642 -10.33 16.85 -26.67
N TYR A 643 -10.95 16.77 -27.85
CA TYR A 643 -10.25 16.51 -29.11
C TYR A 643 -9.23 17.59 -29.45
N LYS A 644 -9.63 18.87 -29.31
CA LYS A 644 -8.70 20.02 -29.49
C LYS A 644 -7.51 19.89 -28.53
N MET A 645 -7.76 19.52 -27.27
CA MET A 645 -6.71 19.34 -26.27
C MET A 645 -5.80 18.16 -26.57
N ILE A 646 -6.30 17.04 -27.12
CA ILE A 646 -5.46 15.93 -27.57
C ILE A 646 -4.47 16.42 -28.66
N VAL A 647 -4.95 17.17 -29.65
CA VAL A 647 -4.11 17.74 -30.72
C VAL A 647 -3.03 18.67 -30.15
N MET A 648 -3.39 19.51 -29.18
CA MET A 648 -2.46 20.44 -28.54
C MET A 648 -1.40 19.72 -27.70
N MET A 649 -1.81 18.76 -26.87
CA MET A 649 -0.92 18.07 -25.94
C MET A 649 -0.01 17.04 -26.64
N ARG A 650 -0.43 16.50 -27.81
CA ARG A 650 0.46 15.75 -28.70
C ARG A 650 1.63 16.62 -29.17
N GLY A 651 1.40 17.91 -29.45
CA GLY A 651 2.45 18.86 -29.81
C GLY A 651 3.58 18.96 -28.76
N VAL A 652 3.25 18.81 -27.46
CA VAL A 652 4.25 18.78 -26.38
C VAL A 652 5.18 17.58 -26.50
N ILE A 653 4.65 16.42 -26.90
CA ILE A 653 5.40 15.15 -27.02
C ILE A 653 6.13 15.05 -28.35
N ASP A 654 5.50 15.48 -29.44
CA ASP A 654 6.04 15.27 -30.80
C ASP A 654 7.14 16.26 -31.15
N GLY A 655 7.10 17.49 -30.60
CA GLY A 655 8.10 18.52 -30.92
C GLY A 655 8.37 19.54 -29.80
N GLY A 656 7.70 19.40 -28.65
CA GLY A 656 7.79 20.31 -27.52
C GLY A 656 8.68 19.82 -26.38
N THR A 657 8.37 20.27 -25.16
CA THR A 657 9.16 20.00 -23.96
C THR A 657 9.21 18.52 -23.54
N GLY A 658 8.29 17.69 -24.03
CA GLY A 658 8.22 16.24 -23.80
C GLY A 658 8.85 15.39 -24.91
N SER A 659 9.46 15.97 -25.92
CA SER A 659 9.95 15.29 -27.14
C SER A 659 10.98 14.18 -26.89
N ARG A 660 11.56 14.10 -25.69
CA ARG A 660 12.44 13.00 -25.25
C ARG A 660 11.73 11.64 -25.25
N MET A 661 10.40 11.60 -25.05
CA MET A 661 9.62 10.37 -25.20
C MET A 661 9.85 9.73 -26.57
N ARG A 662 9.86 10.55 -27.65
CA ARG A 662 10.13 10.12 -29.02
C ARG A 662 11.63 9.89 -29.26
N GLY A 663 12.42 10.94 -29.02
CA GLY A 663 13.85 10.98 -29.42
C GLY A 663 14.72 10.00 -28.63
N ARG A 664 14.65 10.06 -27.29
CA ARG A 664 15.52 9.29 -26.38
C ARG A 664 14.92 7.91 -26.04
N TYR A 665 13.64 7.88 -25.69
CA TYR A 665 13.02 6.67 -25.15
C TYR A 665 12.29 5.82 -26.19
N LYS A 666 12.15 6.32 -27.43
CA LYS A 666 11.61 5.58 -28.58
C LYS A 666 10.17 5.07 -28.38
N ILE A 667 9.39 5.77 -27.58
CA ILE A 667 7.95 5.48 -27.42
C ILE A 667 7.24 6.05 -28.65
N THR A 668 6.58 5.22 -29.44
CA THR A 668 5.88 5.60 -30.67
C THR A 668 4.38 5.75 -30.49
N ALA A 669 3.82 5.25 -29.39
CA ALA A 669 2.39 5.31 -29.10
C ALA A 669 1.85 6.75 -29.22
N PRO A 670 0.67 6.96 -29.82
CA PRO A 670 -0.02 8.25 -29.75
C PRO A 670 -0.15 8.70 -28.30
N MET A 671 0.32 9.91 -28.00
CA MET A 671 0.46 10.36 -26.61
C MET A 671 0.31 11.88 -26.52
N GLY A 672 -0.45 12.32 -25.52
CA GLY A 672 -0.45 13.69 -25.03
C GLY A 672 0.27 13.79 -23.69
N GLY A 673 0.74 14.97 -23.32
CA GLY A 673 1.37 15.15 -22.01
C GLY A 673 1.83 16.56 -21.74
N LYS A 674 2.29 16.81 -20.52
CA LYS A 674 2.82 18.10 -20.09
C LYS A 674 3.94 17.93 -19.07
N THR A 675 5.03 18.63 -19.26
CA THR A 675 6.12 18.79 -18.30
C THR A 675 5.84 19.97 -17.38
N GLY A 676 6.21 19.86 -16.12
CA GLY A 676 6.19 20.93 -15.14
C GLY A 676 7.54 21.09 -14.47
N THR A 677 7.88 22.33 -14.19
CA THR A 677 9.05 22.70 -13.40
C THR A 677 8.69 23.95 -12.62
N THR A 678 8.93 23.94 -11.33
CA THR A 678 8.72 25.12 -10.51
C THR A 678 9.99 25.96 -10.43
N ASN A 679 9.87 27.17 -9.85
CA ASN A 679 11.02 28.02 -9.60
C ASN A 679 12.10 27.23 -8.83
N ASP A 680 13.35 27.55 -9.10
CA ASP A 680 14.52 26.97 -8.47
C ASP A 680 14.64 25.42 -8.63
N ASN A 681 13.85 24.81 -9.53
CA ASN A 681 13.83 23.36 -9.80
C ASN A 681 13.44 22.50 -8.58
N SER A 682 12.61 23.05 -7.68
CA SER A 682 12.17 22.35 -6.46
C SER A 682 11.24 21.18 -6.76
N ASP A 683 10.46 21.29 -7.85
CA ASP A 683 9.46 20.28 -8.25
C ASP A 683 9.60 20.01 -9.74
N GLY A 684 9.88 18.76 -10.06
CA GLY A 684 9.87 18.25 -11.43
C GLY A 684 8.62 17.37 -11.65
N TRP A 685 7.82 17.70 -12.67
CA TRP A 685 6.59 17.02 -13.00
C TRP A 685 6.57 16.52 -14.44
N PHE A 686 5.93 15.39 -14.64
CA PHE A 686 5.46 14.94 -15.93
C PHE A 686 4.12 14.23 -15.78
N VAL A 687 3.10 14.70 -16.48
CA VAL A 687 1.80 14.03 -16.58
C VAL A 687 1.50 13.80 -18.03
N GLY A 688 1.10 12.59 -18.39
CA GLY A 688 0.84 12.22 -19.77
C GLY A 688 -0.25 11.14 -19.88
N TYR A 689 -0.70 10.93 -21.11
CA TYR A 689 -1.67 9.92 -21.43
C TYR A 689 -1.47 9.37 -22.84
N THR A 690 -1.84 8.11 -22.99
CA THR A 690 -2.06 7.42 -24.27
C THR A 690 -3.57 7.19 -24.42
N PRO A 691 -4.09 6.57 -25.46
CA PRO A 691 -5.52 6.29 -25.57
C PRO A 691 -6.11 5.59 -24.34
N ARG A 692 -5.40 4.65 -23.72
CA ARG A 692 -5.91 3.83 -22.61
C ARG A 692 -5.20 4.05 -21.27
N LEU A 693 -4.03 4.63 -21.22
CA LEU A 693 -3.29 4.84 -19.97
C LEU A 693 -3.09 6.32 -19.68
N VAL A 694 -3.31 6.72 -18.44
CA VAL A 694 -2.95 8.04 -17.91
C VAL A 694 -1.93 7.84 -16.79
N PHE A 695 -0.87 8.60 -16.78
CA PHE A 695 0.21 8.45 -15.81
C PHE A 695 0.80 9.80 -15.43
N GLY A 696 1.26 9.88 -14.19
CA GLY A 696 1.90 11.08 -13.65
C GLY A 696 3.07 10.73 -12.76
N ALA A 697 4.13 11.52 -12.85
CA ALA A 697 5.32 11.43 -12.03
C ALA A 697 5.70 12.80 -11.46
N TRP A 698 6.15 12.78 -10.22
CA TRP A 698 6.76 13.92 -9.54
C TRP A 698 8.09 13.50 -8.93
N VAL A 699 9.10 14.37 -8.98
CA VAL A 699 10.39 14.23 -8.31
C VAL A 699 10.80 15.56 -7.68
N GLY A 700 11.30 15.51 -6.45
CA GLY A 700 11.81 16.67 -5.74
C GLY A 700 12.49 16.29 -4.43
N GLY A 701 12.90 17.28 -3.65
CA GLY A 701 13.40 17.08 -2.30
C GLY A 701 12.29 16.93 -1.26
N ASP A 702 12.67 16.54 -0.05
CA ASP A 702 11.77 16.48 1.11
C ASP A 702 11.11 17.84 1.40
N GLU A 703 11.89 18.91 1.32
CA GLU A 703 11.46 20.31 1.41
C GLU A 703 11.79 21.05 0.10
N ARG A 704 11.10 22.17 -0.17
CA ARG A 704 11.36 22.96 -1.39
C ARG A 704 12.77 23.52 -1.48
N ASP A 705 13.39 23.77 -0.34
CA ASP A 705 14.77 24.29 -0.24
C ASP A 705 15.83 23.19 -0.49
N VAL A 706 15.42 21.94 -0.67
CA VAL A 706 16.26 20.80 -1.10
C VAL A 706 15.95 20.52 -2.55
N HIS A 707 16.79 21.02 -3.47
CA HIS A 707 16.53 20.96 -4.89
C HIS A 707 17.83 20.96 -5.73
N PHE A 708 17.72 20.60 -7.01
CA PHE A 708 18.82 20.66 -7.96
C PHE A 708 19.27 22.10 -8.21
N ALA A 709 20.57 22.30 -8.29
CA ALA A 709 21.15 23.60 -8.63
C ALA A 709 20.92 23.97 -10.13
N SER A 710 20.84 22.96 -11.00
CA SER A 710 20.75 23.15 -12.44
C SER A 710 19.37 22.77 -12.99
N MET A 711 18.77 23.67 -13.78
CA MET A 711 17.57 23.38 -14.56
C MET A 711 17.80 22.21 -15.55
N ALA A 712 19.01 22.04 -16.05
CA ALA A 712 19.35 20.95 -16.96
C ALA A 712 19.13 19.56 -16.34
N ILE A 713 19.10 19.45 -15.01
CA ILE A 713 18.86 18.19 -14.28
C ILE A 713 17.47 18.21 -13.62
N GLY A 714 17.13 19.32 -12.93
CA GLY A 714 15.92 19.42 -12.11
C GLY A 714 14.62 19.64 -12.89
N GLN A 715 14.67 20.06 -14.18
CA GLN A 715 13.44 20.21 -14.96
C GLN A 715 12.68 18.88 -15.13
N GLY A 716 11.35 18.95 -15.13
CA GLY A 716 10.47 17.77 -15.20
C GLY A 716 10.73 16.83 -16.38
N ALA A 717 11.22 17.36 -17.52
CA ALA A 717 11.65 16.57 -18.68
C ALA A 717 12.86 15.66 -18.38
N ASN A 718 13.64 15.95 -17.33
CA ASN A 718 14.83 15.19 -16.93
C ASN A 718 14.67 14.46 -15.62
N SER A 719 13.87 14.99 -14.69
CA SER A 719 13.66 14.41 -13.37
C SER A 719 12.46 13.46 -13.31
N ALA A 720 11.30 13.83 -13.88
CA ALA A 720 10.06 13.06 -13.75
C ALA A 720 9.68 12.25 -15.00
N LEU A 721 9.81 12.83 -16.20
CA LEU A 721 9.45 12.17 -17.46
C LEU A 721 10.12 10.79 -17.65
N PRO A 722 11.40 10.58 -17.29
CA PRO A 722 12.06 9.29 -17.49
C PRO A 722 11.42 8.13 -16.70
N ILE A 723 10.79 8.40 -15.56
CA ILE A 723 10.06 7.37 -14.80
C ILE A 723 8.94 6.80 -15.66
N ALA A 724 8.09 7.68 -16.22
CA ALA A 724 7.01 7.27 -17.12
C ALA A 724 7.54 6.58 -18.39
N ALA A 725 8.66 7.04 -18.93
CA ALA A 725 9.26 6.46 -20.12
C ALA A 725 9.77 5.03 -19.87
N TYR A 726 10.53 4.80 -18.80
CA TYR A 726 11.02 3.45 -18.45
C TYR A 726 9.88 2.50 -18.09
N PHE A 727 8.85 3.00 -17.41
CA PHE A 727 7.63 2.24 -17.14
C PHE A 727 6.93 1.81 -18.44
N LEU A 728 6.64 2.73 -19.35
CA LEU A 728 5.96 2.46 -20.60
C LEU A 728 6.75 1.52 -21.53
N GLN A 729 8.10 1.64 -21.57
CA GLN A 729 8.93 0.69 -22.31
C GLN A 729 8.67 -0.76 -21.88
N LYS A 730 8.52 -0.99 -20.58
CA LYS A 730 8.24 -2.34 -20.05
C LYS A 730 6.79 -2.77 -20.30
N VAL A 731 5.84 -1.86 -20.11
CA VAL A 731 4.41 -2.13 -20.37
C VAL A 731 4.19 -2.52 -21.82
N TYR A 732 4.76 -1.79 -22.77
CA TYR A 732 4.61 -2.09 -24.19
C TYR A 732 5.45 -3.28 -24.67
N ALA A 733 6.47 -3.69 -23.93
CA ALA A 733 7.21 -4.92 -24.20
C ALA A 733 6.48 -6.17 -23.73
N ASP A 734 5.53 -6.04 -22.81
CA ASP A 734 4.71 -7.15 -22.28
C ASP A 734 3.34 -7.21 -22.97
N SER A 735 3.27 -7.99 -24.05
CA SER A 735 2.03 -8.16 -24.82
C SER A 735 0.88 -8.79 -24.01
N SER A 736 1.18 -9.47 -22.90
CA SER A 736 0.17 -10.10 -22.05
C SER A 736 -0.68 -9.09 -21.27
N LEU A 737 -0.23 -7.82 -21.19
CA LEU A 737 -0.99 -6.73 -20.58
C LEU A 737 -2.10 -6.17 -21.50
N GLY A 738 -2.06 -6.46 -22.81
CA GLY A 738 -3.06 -6.02 -23.77
C GLY A 738 -3.01 -4.54 -24.13
N TYR A 739 -1.90 -3.84 -23.87
CA TYR A 739 -1.64 -2.46 -24.33
C TYR A 739 -0.72 -2.45 -25.53
N SER A 740 -1.04 -1.66 -26.56
CA SER A 740 -0.25 -1.57 -27.79
C SER A 740 0.15 -0.12 -28.12
N GLN A 741 1.33 0.04 -28.71
CA GLN A 741 1.74 1.33 -29.25
C GLN A 741 1.00 1.73 -30.55
N SER A 742 0.24 0.82 -31.14
CA SER A 742 -0.58 1.07 -32.35
C SER A 742 -1.99 1.57 -32.05
N GLU A 743 -2.41 1.59 -30.78
CA GLU A 743 -3.71 2.16 -30.38
C GLU A 743 -3.76 3.66 -30.68
N ASN A 744 -4.90 4.14 -31.21
CA ASN A 744 -5.12 5.53 -31.53
C ASN A 744 -6.24 6.13 -30.68
N PHE A 745 -6.22 7.44 -30.53
CA PHE A 745 -7.33 8.18 -29.93
C PHE A 745 -8.55 8.08 -30.86
N ASP A 746 -9.72 7.92 -30.27
CA ASP A 746 -11.00 7.89 -30.98
C ASP A 746 -11.43 9.32 -31.31
N ILE A 747 -10.83 9.89 -32.35
CA ILE A 747 -11.14 11.21 -32.89
C ILE A 747 -11.80 11.01 -34.26
N PRO A 748 -12.98 11.60 -34.53
CA PRO A 748 -13.65 11.49 -35.81
C PRO A 748 -12.76 11.97 -36.96
N SER A 749 -12.80 11.27 -38.10
CA SER A 749 -11.96 11.59 -39.27
C SER A 749 -12.29 12.95 -39.91
N TYR A 750 -13.50 13.44 -39.69
CA TYR A 750 -13.97 14.74 -40.16
C TYR A 750 -13.61 15.89 -39.21
N PHE A 751 -13.08 15.61 -38.02
CA PHE A 751 -12.77 16.63 -37.02
C PHE A 751 -11.63 17.55 -37.50
N ASP A 752 -11.92 18.84 -37.60
CA ASP A 752 -10.94 19.90 -37.90
C ASP A 752 -10.64 20.68 -36.61
N PRO A 753 -9.45 20.58 -36.02
CA PRO A 753 -9.12 21.27 -34.80
C PRO A 753 -9.08 22.80 -34.92
N CYS A 754 -9.05 23.33 -36.15
CA CYS A 754 -8.93 24.77 -36.44
C CYS A 754 -10.28 25.42 -36.70
N LYS A 755 -11.40 24.68 -36.73
CA LYS A 755 -12.73 25.25 -36.83
C LYS A 755 -13.28 25.59 -35.46
N SER A 756 -13.96 26.73 -35.35
CA SER A 756 -14.77 27.11 -34.21
C SER A 756 -16.24 26.79 -34.51
N VAL A 757 -16.95 26.27 -33.51
CA VAL A 757 -18.43 26.04 -33.62
C VAL A 757 -19.16 27.32 -33.92
N ILE A 758 -18.60 28.48 -33.55
CA ILE A 758 -19.18 29.82 -33.80
C ILE A 758 -19.18 30.16 -35.30
N ASP A 759 -18.25 29.57 -36.10
CA ASP A 759 -18.15 29.83 -37.55
C ASP A 759 -19.21 29.07 -38.37
N GLU A 760 -19.91 28.08 -37.81
CA GLU A 760 -20.98 27.34 -38.51
C GLU A 760 -22.32 28.07 -38.51
N ASP A 761 -22.58 28.94 -37.54
CA ASP A 761 -23.83 29.75 -37.50
C ASP A 761 -23.82 31.00 -38.41
N GLU A 762 -22.61 31.47 -38.85
CA GLU A 762 -22.56 32.60 -39.81
C GLU A 762 -22.65 32.15 -41.29
N GLY A 763 -22.51 30.82 -41.55
CA GLY A 763 -22.51 30.27 -42.93
C GLY A 763 -23.88 29.84 -43.48
N SER A 764 -24.96 29.82 -42.69
CA SER A 764 -26.29 29.33 -43.07
C SER A 764 -27.37 30.41 -43.22
N SER A 765 -26.97 31.63 -43.57
CA SER A 765 -27.96 32.66 -43.98
C SER A 765 -28.16 32.67 -45.50
N ASP A 766 -28.55 31.52 -46.09
CA ASP A 766 -29.24 31.52 -47.37
C ASP A 766 -30.74 31.35 -47.16
N GLY A 767 -31.42 32.45 -47.36
CA GLY A 767 -32.79 32.69 -47.74
C GLY A 767 -33.84 31.61 -47.47
N GLU A 768 -34.51 31.63 -46.32
CA GLU A 768 -35.89 31.19 -46.25
C GLU A 768 -36.80 32.37 -45.87
N GLU A 769 -37.71 32.67 -46.79
CA GLU A 769 -38.76 33.67 -46.68
C GLU A 769 -39.60 33.42 -45.41
N LEU A 770 -39.73 34.44 -44.59
CA LEU A 770 -40.67 34.52 -43.50
C LEU A 770 -42.09 34.35 -44.04
N VAL A 771 -42.70 33.19 -43.87
CA VAL A 771 -44.15 33.01 -43.96
C VAL A 771 -44.75 33.53 -42.63
N GLY A 772 -45.42 34.64 -42.70
CA GLY A 772 -46.14 35.22 -41.58
C GLY A 772 -47.20 34.25 -41.04
N PHE A 773 -47.23 34.08 -39.76
CA PHE A 773 -48.37 33.54 -39.02
C PHE A 773 -49.09 34.74 -38.34
N ASP A 774 -50.27 35.01 -38.80
CA ASP A 774 -51.25 35.91 -38.12
C ASP A 774 -51.66 35.29 -36.79
N ILE A 775 -51.48 36.03 -35.72
CA ILE A 775 -52.00 35.70 -34.39
C ILE A 775 -53.44 36.32 -34.36
N GLU A 776 -54.44 35.48 -34.38
CA GLU A 776 -55.80 35.87 -33.93
C GLU A 776 -55.84 35.71 -32.40
N GLU A 777 -56.28 36.82 -31.78
CA GLU A 777 -56.66 36.90 -30.37
C GLU A 777 -57.92 36.09 -30.10
N GLU A 778 -57.92 35.21 -29.10
CA GLU A 778 -59.03 35.00 -28.14
C GLU A 778 -58.49 34.55 -26.79
#